data_a8405ea05dd4d4d10f19f10efef66407
#
_entry.id   a8405ea05dd4d4d10f19f10efef66407
#
_cell.length_a   1.000
_cell.length_b   1.000
_cell.length_c   1.000
_cell.angle_alpha   90.00
_cell.angle_beta   90.00
_cell.angle_gamma   90.00
#
_symmetry.space_group_name_H-M   'P 1'
#
loop_
_entity.id
_entity.type
_entity.pdbx_description
1 polymer ?
#
loop_
_entity_poly.entity_id
_entity_poly.type
_entity_poly.pdbx_seq_one_letter_code
_entity_poly.pdbx_strand_id
1 'polypeptide(L)'
;MNWHQACELPYYHGSDLGANPTAEGTTFKLWAPTACGVVVCLYATGTDAEPGAKELGVHEMRRGDGGVWAIVLPGNLHGTYYIYRIYFPDGRVHEVVDPYARSAGANGTRGMVVDLTQAAPDGWEQDRRPDIPAHARSVWEVHVADFSADGHSGVKPEWRGKFMGFTPDDTTLDNDGEHPTCLNYLKNLGISHVQLQPIYDYATVDESRPDGGYNWGYDPQNYNVPEGSFATDPFHGEVRVKECRAMVAALHRAGLGVVMDVVYNHTYHGESNLERTVPGYWNRRWPNGMMTNGSGCGCDLASERPMVRKYVVESVLYWATAYHIDGFRFDLMALEDVDTMNAIRAALDSLPGGESILLYGEPWMGGGTNLEGGARPADKRALDALHERIGFFCDDTRDCIKGNVFDAANAGYVNGAPQHGYDVLHSISAWRSGAHGFLPKRAGQVVQYVSAHDNYTLWDKLAAVGRRGDYDCPDANLLAQNRMTAGIYLTCQGLPFMQAGEEWGRTKHGDHNSYKGPLATNRLDWTRAHRPEFAALTAFYRGMLAIRRAYPRLSGAAGEPEPFILALPGWLIGFVPENDGTATAGQLAVYYNPERTRQWASLPAGTWRKVSDGVHAGVTPFGPCFRDALELAPTSVTVLVAE
;
A
#
# COMPACT_ATOMS: atom_id res chain seq x y z
N MET A 1 -9.88 29.17 -10.65
CA MET A 1 -10.05 28.73 -12.07
C MET A 1 -11.14 27.68 -12.09
N ASN A 2 -12.11 27.78 -12.99
CA ASN A 2 -13.16 26.76 -13.18
C ASN A 2 -12.73 25.75 -14.25
N TRP A 3 -13.53 24.68 -14.44
CA TRP A 3 -13.27 23.61 -15.40
C TRP A 3 -12.99 24.10 -16.84
N HIS A 4 -13.81 25.00 -17.38
CA HIS A 4 -13.63 25.52 -18.75
C HIS A 4 -12.31 26.27 -18.89
N GLN A 5 -11.98 27.13 -17.93
CA GLN A 5 -10.71 27.86 -17.91
C GLN A 5 -9.51 26.91 -17.78
N ALA A 6 -9.65 25.84 -16.98
CA ALA A 6 -8.59 24.83 -16.83
C ALA A 6 -8.35 24.06 -18.14
N CYS A 7 -9.41 23.71 -18.88
CA CYS A 7 -9.32 23.02 -20.18
C CYS A 7 -8.77 23.91 -21.31
N GLU A 8 -8.84 25.24 -21.18
CA GLU A 8 -8.25 26.18 -22.13
C GLU A 8 -6.74 26.36 -21.98
N LEU A 9 -6.17 25.95 -20.85
CA LEU A 9 -4.72 26.02 -20.66
C LEU A 9 -4.00 25.05 -21.61
N PRO A 10 -2.84 25.46 -22.15
CA PRO A 10 -2.10 24.62 -23.08
C PRO A 10 -1.63 23.32 -22.42
N TYR A 11 -1.86 22.20 -23.09
CA TYR A 11 -1.36 20.89 -22.69
C TYR A 11 0.09 20.69 -23.18
N TYR A 12 0.94 20.18 -22.32
CA TYR A 12 2.31 19.82 -22.69
C TYR A 12 2.41 18.32 -22.99
N HIS A 13 2.80 17.98 -24.21
CA HIS A 13 2.90 16.59 -24.69
C HIS A 13 4.24 15.92 -24.38
N GLY A 14 5.29 16.67 -24.02
CA GLY A 14 6.59 16.10 -23.67
C GLY A 14 6.56 15.37 -22.32
N SER A 15 7.54 14.49 -22.11
CA SER A 15 7.71 13.71 -20.87
C SER A 15 9.00 14.08 -20.13
N ASP A 16 9.47 15.31 -20.29
CA ASP A 16 10.76 15.79 -19.83
C ASP A 16 10.67 17.03 -18.93
N LEU A 17 9.52 17.22 -18.23
CA LEU A 17 9.41 18.20 -17.16
C LEU A 17 10.38 17.88 -16.01
N GLY A 18 10.80 18.91 -15.29
CA GLY A 18 11.78 18.80 -14.22
C GLY A 18 13.20 19.09 -14.65
N ALA A 19 14.17 18.74 -13.80
CA ALA A 19 15.60 18.85 -14.08
C ALA A 19 16.13 17.54 -14.67
N ASN A 20 16.69 17.64 -15.89
CA ASN A 20 17.18 16.49 -16.67
C ASN A 20 18.67 16.68 -17.00
N PRO A 21 19.60 16.14 -16.17
CA PRO A 21 21.02 16.23 -16.40
C PRO A 21 21.50 15.28 -17.49
N THR A 22 22.44 15.76 -18.34
CA THR A 22 23.22 14.96 -19.29
C THR A 22 24.70 15.36 -19.14
N ALA A 23 25.60 14.68 -19.85
CA ALA A 23 27.02 15.02 -19.82
C ALA A 23 27.29 16.44 -20.36
N GLU A 24 26.50 16.91 -21.33
CA GLU A 24 26.68 18.19 -22.02
C GLU A 24 25.99 19.34 -21.29
N GLY A 25 24.87 19.06 -20.62
CA GLY A 25 24.07 20.10 -19.99
C GLY A 25 22.93 19.56 -19.14
N THR A 26 22.43 20.42 -18.26
CA THR A 26 21.22 20.14 -17.46
C THR A 26 20.07 20.98 -17.98
N THR A 27 19.01 20.34 -18.43
CA THR A 27 17.77 21.01 -18.88
C THR A 27 16.80 21.13 -17.72
N PHE A 28 16.32 22.35 -17.46
CA PHE A 28 15.24 22.62 -16.51
C PHE A 28 13.97 22.97 -17.29
N LYS A 29 12.85 22.31 -16.98
CA LYS A 29 11.54 22.57 -17.60
C LYS A 29 10.44 22.63 -16.55
N LEU A 30 9.65 23.69 -16.58
CA LEU A 30 8.50 23.90 -15.71
C LEU A 30 7.26 24.24 -16.50
N TRP A 31 6.15 23.55 -16.28
CA TRP A 31 4.84 23.94 -16.81
C TRP A 31 4.21 25.02 -15.93
N ALA A 32 4.16 26.25 -16.43
CA ALA A 32 3.59 27.41 -15.75
C ALA A 32 2.96 28.39 -16.78
N PRO A 33 1.87 27.98 -17.44
CA PRO A 33 1.28 28.71 -18.58
C PRO A 33 0.78 30.11 -18.21
N THR A 34 0.42 30.33 -16.94
CA THR A 34 -0.11 31.61 -16.44
C THR A 34 0.98 32.59 -15.96
N ALA A 35 2.23 32.16 -15.91
CA ALA A 35 3.35 32.98 -15.51
C ALA A 35 3.73 34.00 -16.61
N CYS A 36 4.24 35.16 -16.20
CA CYS A 36 4.85 36.15 -17.09
C CYS A 36 6.40 36.13 -17.07
N GLY A 37 7.00 35.40 -16.12
CA GLY A 37 8.44 35.17 -16.03
C GLY A 37 8.74 33.99 -15.10
N VAL A 38 9.78 33.23 -15.38
CA VAL A 38 10.28 32.15 -14.53
C VAL A 38 11.80 32.21 -14.50
N VAL A 39 12.38 32.05 -13.31
CA VAL A 39 13.82 31.84 -13.13
C VAL A 39 14.08 30.57 -12.36
N VAL A 40 15.18 29.90 -12.64
CA VAL A 40 15.73 28.83 -11.78
C VAL A 40 16.83 29.40 -10.90
N CYS A 41 16.72 29.20 -9.60
CA CYS A 41 17.71 29.60 -8.60
C CYS A 41 18.49 28.38 -8.15
N LEU A 42 19.80 28.40 -8.26
CA LEU A 42 20.71 27.30 -7.91
C LEU A 42 21.38 27.53 -6.57
N TYR A 43 21.54 26.46 -5.78
CA TYR A 43 22.13 26.50 -4.45
C TYR A 43 23.15 25.36 -4.26
N ALA A 44 24.11 25.59 -3.39
CA ALA A 44 25.14 24.61 -3.03
C ALA A 44 24.59 23.55 -2.04
N THR A 45 23.56 23.88 -1.27
CA THR A 45 23.00 23.04 -0.19
C THR A 45 21.48 22.97 -0.27
N GLY A 46 20.89 21.95 0.36
CA GLY A 46 19.45 21.74 0.43
C GLY A 46 18.72 22.76 1.29
N THR A 47 19.41 23.37 2.28
CA THR A 47 18.86 24.40 3.16
C THR A 47 19.87 25.50 3.44
N ASP A 48 19.41 26.68 3.91
CA ASP A 48 20.29 27.76 4.32
C ASP A 48 20.97 27.53 5.69
N ALA A 49 20.49 26.54 6.45
CA ALA A 49 21.05 26.18 7.75
C ALA A 49 22.30 25.30 7.65
N GLU A 50 22.60 24.77 6.47
CA GLU A 50 23.75 23.90 6.26
C GLU A 50 25.07 24.67 6.14
N PRO A 51 26.18 24.10 6.66
CA PRO A 51 27.50 24.66 6.41
C PRO A 51 27.81 24.77 4.92
N GLY A 52 28.24 25.94 4.48
CA GLY A 52 28.54 26.19 3.06
C GLY A 52 27.34 26.61 2.23
N ALA A 53 26.19 26.87 2.85
CA ALA A 53 25.02 27.39 2.16
C ALA A 53 25.36 28.64 1.33
N LYS A 54 25.03 28.58 0.03
CA LYS A 54 25.33 29.62 -0.93
C LYS A 54 24.41 29.51 -2.14
N GLU A 55 23.90 30.67 -2.57
CA GLU A 55 23.28 30.79 -3.90
C GLU A 55 24.40 30.77 -4.97
N LEU A 56 24.26 29.86 -5.94
CA LEU A 56 25.23 29.69 -7.03
C LEU A 56 24.89 30.53 -8.25
N GLY A 57 23.61 30.90 -8.41
CA GLY A 57 23.16 31.76 -9.49
C GLY A 57 21.67 31.72 -9.70
N VAL A 58 21.19 32.73 -10.43
CA VAL A 58 19.77 32.86 -10.87
C VAL A 58 19.77 32.97 -12.38
N HIS A 59 18.99 32.12 -13.04
CA HIS A 59 18.98 32.03 -14.49
C HIS A 59 17.56 32.19 -15.04
N GLU A 60 17.36 33.12 -15.98
CA GLU A 60 16.08 33.36 -16.64
C GLU A 60 15.74 32.22 -17.59
N MET A 61 14.53 31.69 -17.48
CA MET A 61 14.01 30.68 -18.36
C MET A 61 13.24 31.31 -19.53
N ARG A 62 13.18 30.60 -20.64
CA ARG A 62 12.45 31.05 -21.84
C ARG A 62 11.13 30.30 -21.95
N ARG A 63 10.06 31.03 -22.28
CA ARG A 63 8.76 30.45 -22.56
C ARG A 63 8.79 29.74 -23.91
N GLY A 64 8.38 28.49 -23.92
CA GLY A 64 8.23 27.65 -25.09
C GLY A 64 6.76 27.26 -25.33
N ASP A 65 6.55 26.27 -26.19
CA ASP A 65 5.25 25.72 -26.52
C ASP A 65 4.61 24.99 -25.35
N GLY A 66 3.28 24.81 -25.38
CA GLY A 66 2.56 24.05 -24.35
C GLY A 66 2.56 24.70 -22.96
N GLY A 67 2.93 26.00 -22.85
CA GLY A 67 2.98 26.70 -21.55
C GLY A 67 4.18 26.36 -20.69
N VAL A 68 5.22 25.77 -21.27
CA VAL A 68 6.45 25.37 -20.56
C VAL A 68 7.48 26.49 -20.61
N TRP A 69 8.19 26.67 -19.50
CA TRP A 69 9.39 27.47 -19.39
C TRP A 69 10.59 26.56 -19.34
N ALA A 70 11.67 26.88 -20.07
CA ALA A 70 12.84 26.02 -20.19
C ALA A 70 14.15 26.82 -20.24
N ILE A 71 15.22 26.17 -19.74
CA ILE A 71 16.61 26.60 -19.91
C ILE A 71 17.52 25.39 -19.94
N VAL A 72 18.64 25.48 -20.64
CA VAL A 72 19.74 24.51 -20.59
C VAL A 72 20.95 25.21 -19.99
N LEU A 73 21.47 24.67 -18.90
CA LEU A 73 22.71 25.13 -18.27
C LEU A 73 23.84 24.15 -18.59
N PRO A 74 25.09 24.64 -18.79
CA PRO A 74 26.22 23.78 -19.15
C PRO A 74 26.57 22.77 -18.07
N GLY A 75 26.90 21.55 -18.47
CA GLY A 75 27.40 20.45 -17.63
C GLY A 75 26.33 19.69 -16.86
N ASN A 76 26.73 18.55 -16.34
CA ASN A 76 25.91 17.74 -15.44
C ASN A 76 25.91 18.38 -14.06
N LEU A 77 24.77 18.96 -13.66
CA LEU A 77 24.61 19.65 -12.37
C LEU A 77 24.15 18.70 -11.24
N HIS A 78 24.40 17.40 -11.36
CA HIS A 78 24.11 16.44 -10.29
C HIS A 78 24.65 16.92 -8.94
N GLY A 79 23.82 16.83 -7.89
CA GLY A 79 24.15 17.32 -6.55
C GLY A 79 23.86 18.80 -6.32
N THR A 80 23.50 19.57 -7.35
CA THR A 80 23.12 20.98 -7.20
C THR A 80 21.66 21.08 -6.79
N TYR A 81 21.38 21.92 -5.78
CA TYR A 81 20.01 22.16 -5.32
C TYR A 81 19.39 23.35 -6.06
N TYR A 82 18.06 23.35 -6.20
CA TYR A 82 17.38 24.40 -6.94
C TYR A 82 15.91 24.58 -6.50
N ILE A 83 15.38 25.77 -6.79
CA ILE A 83 13.96 26.12 -6.79
C ILE A 83 13.62 26.93 -8.03
N TYR A 84 12.33 27.04 -8.33
CA TYR A 84 11.84 28.02 -9.29
C TYR A 84 11.26 29.25 -8.58
N ARG A 85 11.52 30.43 -9.12
CA ARG A 85 10.82 31.66 -8.78
C ARG A 85 9.97 32.08 -9.95
N ILE A 86 8.66 32.17 -9.72
CA ILE A 86 7.62 32.36 -10.75
C ILE A 86 6.98 33.73 -10.56
N TYR A 87 6.96 34.53 -11.62
CA TYR A 87 6.37 35.86 -11.63
C TYR A 87 5.03 35.82 -12.35
N PHE A 88 4.00 36.45 -11.78
CA PHE A 88 2.65 36.49 -12.32
C PHE A 88 2.25 37.91 -12.75
N PRO A 89 1.31 38.06 -13.73
CA PRO A 89 0.88 39.35 -14.23
C PRO A 89 0.27 40.31 -13.21
N ASP A 90 -0.24 39.75 -12.09
CA ASP A 90 -0.81 40.52 -10.97
C ASP A 90 0.24 40.99 -9.94
N GLY A 91 1.51 40.75 -10.21
CA GLY A 91 2.64 41.14 -9.37
C GLY A 91 3.00 40.13 -8.28
N ARG A 92 2.26 39.02 -8.14
CA ARG A 92 2.67 37.94 -7.21
C ARG A 92 3.95 37.28 -7.69
N VAL A 93 4.75 36.84 -6.70
CA VAL A 93 5.96 36.04 -6.94
C VAL A 93 5.89 34.81 -6.03
N HIS A 94 6.04 33.63 -6.63
CA HIS A 94 6.07 32.39 -5.88
C HIS A 94 7.45 31.71 -6.00
N GLU A 95 7.99 31.25 -4.86
CA GLU A 95 9.12 30.33 -4.84
C GLU A 95 8.58 28.93 -4.62
N VAL A 96 8.96 27.96 -5.46
CA VAL A 96 8.43 26.60 -5.43
C VAL A 96 9.55 25.59 -5.63
N VAL A 97 9.44 24.47 -4.94
CA VAL A 97 10.18 23.26 -5.32
C VAL A 97 9.56 22.72 -6.62
N ASP A 98 10.40 22.23 -7.49
CA ASP A 98 9.96 21.63 -8.75
C ASP A 98 8.98 20.47 -8.48
N PRO A 99 7.74 20.51 -9.00
CA PRO A 99 6.82 19.38 -8.88
C PRO A 99 7.38 18.06 -9.43
N TYR A 100 8.32 18.13 -10.37
CA TYR A 100 9.00 16.97 -10.95
C TYR A 100 10.39 16.71 -10.34
N ALA A 101 10.74 17.34 -9.20
CA ALA A 101 11.97 17.02 -8.49
C ALA A 101 12.02 15.52 -8.16
N ARG A 102 13.18 14.89 -8.39
CA ARG A 102 13.42 13.46 -8.17
C ARG A 102 14.25 13.20 -6.92
N SER A 103 14.74 14.26 -6.32
CA SER A 103 15.41 14.30 -5.02
C SER A 103 15.31 15.68 -4.43
N ALA A 104 15.56 15.80 -3.11
CA ALA A 104 15.54 17.06 -2.38
C ALA A 104 16.54 17.03 -1.22
N GLY A 105 16.86 18.23 -0.69
CA GLY A 105 17.55 18.36 0.59
C GLY A 105 16.61 18.12 1.77
N ALA A 106 17.15 18.24 2.97
CA ALA A 106 16.39 18.03 4.20
C ALA A 106 15.11 18.88 4.26
N ASN A 107 14.03 18.26 4.73
CA ASN A 107 12.68 18.83 4.80
C ASN A 107 12.07 19.22 3.43
N GLY A 108 12.62 18.71 2.33
CA GLY A 108 12.05 18.86 0.98
C GLY A 108 11.94 20.31 0.48
N THR A 109 12.70 21.27 1.04
CA THR A 109 12.55 22.71 0.75
C THR A 109 13.26 23.18 -0.52
N ARG A 110 14.20 22.39 -1.04
CA ARG A 110 14.86 22.57 -2.34
C ARG A 110 14.96 21.24 -3.05
N GLY A 111 14.57 21.20 -4.32
CA GLY A 111 14.85 20.04 -5.18
C GLY A 111 16.35 19.91 -5.42
N MET A 112 16.83 18.70 -5.67
CA MET A 112 18.20 18.43 -6.09
C MET A 112 18.21 17.88 -7.51
N VAL A 113 19.10 18.39 -8.36
CA VAL A 113 19.38 17.77 -9.66
C VAL A 113 20.01 16.42 -9.40
N VAL A 114 19.37 15.36 -9.84
CA VAL A 114 19.87 14.01 -9.65
C VAL A 114 20.05 13.27 -10.97
N ASP A 115 21.25 12.81 -11.22
CA ASP A 115 21.55 11.80 -12.23
C ASP A 115 21.31 10.43 -11.59
N LEU A 116 20.21 9.78 -12.00
CA LEU A 116 19.77 8.53 -11.41
C LEU A 116 20.77 7.37 -11.64
N THR A 117 21.71 7.51 -12.56
CA THR A 117 22.78 6.50 -12.77
C THR A 117 23.86 6.63 -11.71
N GLN A 118 24.16 7.86 -11.25
CA GLN A 118 25.12 8.11 -10.17
C GLN A 118 24.51 7.80 -8.78
N ALA A 119 23.19 7.97 -8.63
CA ALA A 119 22.46 7.64 -7.41
C ALA A 119 21.93 6.20 -7.39
N ALA A 120 22.59 5.27 -8.06
CA ALA A 120 22.25 3.85 -8.05
C ALA A 120 23.09 3.10 -6.99
N PRO A 121 22.49 2.18 -6.20
CA PRO A 121 23.27 1.27 -5.37
C PRO A 121 23.99 0.23 -6.22
N ASP A 122 25.00 -0.41 -5.66
CA ASP A 122 25.73 -1.47 -6.33
C ASP A 122 24.78 -2.60 -6.77
N GLY A 123 24.90 -3.04 -8.01
CA GLY A 123 24.07 -4.10 -8.58
C GLY A 123 22.66 -3.67 -9.00
N TRP A 124 22.32 -2.40 -8.98
CA TRP A 124 20.99 -1.91 -9.38
C TRP A 124 20.61 -2.25 -10.82
N GLU A 125 21.55 -2.23 -11.75
CA GLU A 125 21.32 -2.58 -13.16
C GLU A 125 20.89 -4.05 -13.37
N GLN A 126 21.24 -4.93 -12.41
CA GLN A 126 20.86 -6.33 -12.39
C GLN A 126 19.54 -6.59 -11.68
N ASP A 127 19.02 -5.60 -10.95
CA ASP A 127 17.74 -5.75 -10.24
C ASP A 127 16.60 -6.07 -11.21
N ARG A 128 15.76 -7.01 -10.81
CA ARG A 128 14.59 -7.46 -11.58
C ARG A 128 13.41 -7.70 -10.64
N ARG A 129 12.24 -7.31 -11.10
CA ARG A 129 10.98 -7.68 -10.45
C ARG A 129 10.86 -9.18 -10.32
N PRO A 130 10.44 -9.71 -9.16
CA PRO A 130 10.18 -11.13 -8.99
C PRO A 130 8.98 -11.56 -9.86
N ASP A 131 9.09 -12.72 -10.50
CA ASP A 131 7.97 -13.32 -11.23
C ASP A 131 7.03 -14.03 -10.25
N ILE A 132 5.93 -13.39 -9.92
CA ILE A 132 4.96 -13.87 -8.93
C ILE A 132 3.64 -14.22 -9.63
N PRO A 133 3.29 -15.53 -9.73
CA PRO A 133 2.04 -15.96 -10.33
C PRO A 133 0.82 -15.34 -9.62
N ALA A 134 -0.22 -14.99 -10.37
CA ALA A 134 -1.39 -14.32 -9.84
C ALA A 134 -2.05 -15.05 -8.63
N HIS A 135 -2.09 -16.39 -8.65
CA HIS A 135 -2.65 -17.20 -7.57
C HIS A 135 -1.82 -17.21 -6.28
N ALA A 136 -0.52 -16.88 -6.37
CA ALA A 136 0.38 -16.84 -5.24
C ALA A 136 0.50 -15.46 -4.59
N ARG A 137 -0.16 -14.45 -5.16
CA ARG A 137 -0.10 -13.07 -4.67
C ARG A 137 -0.76 -12.93 -3.31
N SER A 138 -0.08 -12.21 -2.43
CA SER A 138 -0.53 -11.76 -1.12
C SER A 138 0.26 -10.51 -0.72
N VAL A 139 -0.33 -9.63 0.06
CA VAL A 139 0.28 -8.35 0.44
C VAL A 139 0.43 -8.28 1.96
N TRP A 140 1.57 -7.77 2.42
CA TRP A 140 1.88 -7.50 3.82
C TRP A 140 2.27 -6.03 3.96
N GLU A 141 1.47 -5.24 4.67
CA GLU A 141 1.61 -3.81 4.79
C GLU A 141 2.49 -3.42 5.98
N VAL A 142 3.46 -2.52 5.76
CA VAL A 142 4.32 -2.01 6.82
C VAL A 142 4.76 -0.57 6.58
N HIS A 143 4.96 0.19 7.66
CA HIS A 143 5.65 1.48 7.63
C HIS A 143 7.17 1.27 7.73
N VAL A 144 7.95 2.07 6.99
CA VAL A 144 9.42 1.90 6.94
C VAL A 144 10.05 1.98 8.32
N ALA A 145 9.66 2.96 9.14
CA ALA A 145 10.20 3.09 10.48
C ALA A 145 9.78 1.92 11.40
N ASP A 146 8.53 1.45 11.31
CA ASP A 146 8.00 0.40 12.16
C ASP A 146 8.78 -0.91 12.02
N PHE A 147 9.25 -1.19 10.79
CA PHE A 147 9.83 -2.48 10.40
C PHE A 147 11.03 -2.89 11.25
N SER A 148 11.96 -1.96 11.49
CA SER A 148 13.25 -2.27 12.11
C SER A 148 13.59 -1.42 13.34
N ALA A 149 12.70 -0.51 13.76
CA ALA A 149 12.97 0.42 14.86
C ALA A 149 13.09 -0.24 16.23
N ASP A 150 12.58 -1.47 16.38
CA ASP A 150 12.75 -2.22 17.62
C ASP A 150 14.23 -2.46 17.95
N GLY A 151 14.63 -2.17 19.18
CA GLY A 151 15.98 -2.39 19.67
C GLY A 151 16.44 -3.85 19.56
N HIS A 152 15.49 -4.77 19.62
CA HIS A 152 15.68 -6.22 19.52
C HIS A 152 15.68 -6.76 18.08
N SER A 153 15.54 -5.91 17.07
CA SER A 153 15.43 -6.32 15.66
C SER A 153 16.69 -6.96 15.06
N GLY A 154 17.85 -6.87 15.74
CA GLY A 154 19.14 -7.28 15.18
C GLY A 154 19.73 -6.33 14.14
N VAL A 155 18.97 -5.33 13.69
CA VAL A 155 19.43 -4.31 12.75
C VAL A 155 20.38 -3.33 13.45
N LYS A 156 21.43 -2.89 12.75
CA LYS A 156 22.37 -1.88 13.25
C LYS A 156 21.65 -0.60 13.66
N PRO A 157 22.03 0.03 14.77
CA PRO A 157 21.36 1.24 15.30
C PRO A 157 21.14 2.35 14.26
N GLU A 158 22.14 2.62 13.41
CA GLU A 158 22.10 3.66 12.39
C GLU A 158 21.15 3.35 11.20
N TRP A 159 20.71 2.11 11.06
CA TRP A 159 19.79 1.65 10.02
C TRP A 159 18.37 1.39 10.52
N ARG A 160 18.16 1.40 11.85
CA ARG A 160 16.83 1.17 12.45
C ARG A 160 15.85 2.25 12.02
N GLY A 161 14.69 1.84 11.55
CA GLY A 161 13.65 2.74 11.06
C GLY A 161 13.99 3.45 9.75
N LYS A 162 14.99 2.99 9.01
CA LYS A 162 15.47 3.56 7.75
C LYS A 162 15.29 2.58 6.59
N PHE A 163 15.39 3.07 5.33
CA PHE A 163 15.44 2.21 4.14
C PHE A 163 16.46 1.09 4.28
N MET A 164 17.63 1.42 4.80
CA MET A 164 18.71 0.45 5.02
C MET A 164 18.35 -0.66 6.02
N GLY A 165 17.35 -0.48 6.86
CA GLY A 165 16.83 -1.51 7.76
C GLY A 165 16.23 -2.73 7.07
N PHE A 166 15.89 -2.61 5.77
CA PHE A 166 15.40 -3.71 4.92
C PHE A 166 16.50 -4.50 4.23
N THR A 167 17.76 -4.06 4.29
CA THR A 167 18.84 -4.65 3.47
C THR A 167 19.54 -5.85 4.11
N PRO A 168 19.67 -5.98 5.45
CA PRO A 168 20.23 -7.18 6.06
C PRO A 168 19.23 -8.34 5.95
N ASP A 169 19.70 -9.50 5.51
CA ASP A 169 18.84 -10.66 5.25
C ASP A 169 19.09 -11.85 6.20
N ASP A 170 19.87 -11.63 7.25
CA ASP A 170 20.27 -12.61 8.28
C ASP A 170 19.96 -12.17 9.71
N THR A 171 19.19 -11.07 9.89
CA THR A 171 18.88 -10.54 11.22
C THR A 171 18.06 -11.51 12.06
N THR A 172 18.40 -11.55 13.36
CA THR A 172 17.69 -12.33 14.37
C THR A 172 17.46 -11.51 15.63
N LEU A 173 16.54 -11.94 16.49
CA LEU A 173 16.21 -11.29 17.75
C LEU A 173 17.48 -11.17 18.60
N ASP A 174 17.88 -9.97 18.99
CA ASP A 174 19.11 -9.70 19.74
C ASP A 174 20.39 -10.34 19.14
N ASN A 175 20.38 -10.67 17.86
CA ASN A 175 21.43 -11.40 17.15
C ASN A 175 21.71 -12.82 17.74
N ASP A 176 20.66 -13.50 18.21
CA ASP A 176 20.76 -14.84 18.82
C ASP A 176 21.02 -15.97 17.81
N GLY A 177 20.87 -15.70 16.50
CA GLY A 177 21.08 -16.67 15.43
C GLY A 177 19.93 -17.68 15.23
N GLU A 178 18.86 -17.62 16.04
CA GLU A 178 17.78 -18.60 16.04
C GLU A 178 16.42 -18.02 15.64
N HIS A 179 16.10 -16.79 16.05
CA HIS A 179 14.79 -16.17 15.90
C HIS A 179 14.81 -15.09 14.80
N PRO A 180 14.42 -15.40 13.55
CA PRO A 180 14.50 -14.46 12.42
C PRO A 180 13.67 -13.19 12.65
N THR A 181 14.22 -12.04 12.29
CA THR A 181 13.54 -10.73 12.31
C THR A 181 13.61 -10.06 10.94
N CYS A 182 12.88 -9.00 10.75
CA CYS A 182 12.94 -8.15 9.56
C CYS A 182 12.90 -8.95 8.25
N LEU A 183 13.83 -8.71 7.32
CA LEU A 183 13.83 -9.39 6.02
C LEU A 183 14.03 -10.91 6.13
N ASN A 184 14.85 -11.36 7.10
CA ASN A 184 15.02 -12.78 7.37
C ASN A 184 13.70 -13.46 7.79
N TYR A 185 12.86 -12.77 8.57
CA TYR A 185 11.53 -13.25 8.92
C TYR A 185 10.62 -13.34 7.69
N LEU A 186 10.59 -12.28 6.86
CA LEU A 186 9.72 -12.21 5.67
C LEU A 186 10.04 -13.31 4.64
N LYS A 187 11.31 -13.66 4.44
CA LYS A 187 11.74 -14.78 3.58
C LYS A 187 11.03 -16.09 3.92
N ASN A 188 10.63 -16.27 5.17
CA ASN A 188 10.03 -17.49 5.69
C ASN A 188 8.51 -17.39 5.93
N LEU A 189 7.91 -16.18 5.88
CA LEU A 189 6.49 -16.00 6.15
C LEU A 189 5.61 -16.56 5.02
N GLY A 190 6.05 -16.40 3.79
CA GLY A 190 5.33 -16.92 2.63
C GLY A 190 4.41 -15.92 1.95
N ILE A 191 4.50 -14.64 2.28
CA ILE A 191 3.90 -13.54 1.52
C ILE A 191 4.62 -13.35 0.17
N SER A 192 4.02 -12.59 -0.72
CA SER A 192 4.60 -12.32 -2.03
C SER A 192 4.98 -10.86 -2.26
N HIS A 193 4.28 -9.92 -1.62
CA HIS A 193 4.54 -8.48 -1.76
C HIS A 193 4.57 -7.81 -0.40
N VAL A 194 5.44 -6.82 -0.28
CA VAL A 194 5.47 -5.87 0.85
C VAL A 194 4.90 -4.55 0.36
N GLN A 195 3.78 -4.12 0.96
CA GLN A 195 3.27 -2.77 0.77
C GLN A 195 3.91 -1.85 1.79
N LEU A 196 4.57 -0.82 1.29
CA LEU A 196 5.14 0.24 2.10
C LEU A 196 4.14 1.40 2.21
N GLN A 197 3.76 1.80 3.43
CA GLN A 197 3.11 3.09 3.66
C GLN A 197 3.94 4.20 3.01
N PRO A 198 3.40 5.41 2.78
CA PRO A 198 4.02 6.39 1.89
C PRO A 198 5.54 6.55 2.11
N ILE A 199 6.30 6.40 1.03
CA ILE A 199 7.77 6.50 1.02
C ILE A 199 8.30 7.72 0.26
N TYR A 200 7.40 8.53 -0.31
CA TYR A 200 7.78 9.83 -0.86
C TYR A 200 7.80 10.89 0.23
N ASP A 201 8.42 12.03 -0.07
CA ASP A 201 8.65 13.16 0.81
C ASP A 201 7.33 13.79 1.31
N TYR A 202 7.16 13.83 2.64
CA TYR A 202 5.98 14.34 3.33
C TYR A 202 6.35 15.40 4.38
N ALA A 203 5.37 16.23 4.79
CA ALA A 203 5.64 17.56 5.34
C ALA A 203 5.92 17.60 6.84
N THR A 204 5.42 16.67 7.66
CA THR A 204 5.30 16.89 9.11
C THR A 204 6.34 16.18 9.97
N VAL A 205 7.38 15.65 9.38
CA VAL A 205 8.56 15.14 10.10
C VAL A 205 9.74 16.06 9.81
N ASP A 206 10.45 16.48 10.86
CA ASP A 206 11.67 17.28 10.71
C ASP A 206 12.87 16.36 10.43
N GLU A 207 13.19 16.20 9.15
CA GLU A 207 14.28 15.34 8.69
C GLU A 207 15.66 15.76 9.21
N SER A 208 15.83 17.03 9.60
CA SER A 208 17.10 17.57 10.09
C SER A 208 17.47 17.07 11.49
N ARG A 209 16.54 16.37 12.17
CA ARG A 209 16.71 15.94 13.57
C ARG A 209 16.47 14.44 13.71
N PRO A 210 17.30 13.73 14.49
CA PRO A 210 17.11 12.31 14.77
C PRO A 210 15.77 11.99 15.46
N ASP A 211 15.22 12.95 16.21
CA ASP A 211 13.94 12.91 16.93
C ASP A 211 12.87 13.79 16.28
N GLY A 212 12.94 13.95 14.95
CA GLY A 212 12.12 14.91 14.19
C GLY A 212 10.63 14.59 14.13
N GLY A 213 10.22 13.50 14.74
CA GLY A 213 8.82 13.10 14.84
C GLY A 213 8.52 11.76 14.14
N TYR A 214 7.26 11.39 14.18
CA TYR A 214 6.69 10.21 13.50
C TYR A 214 5.40 10.62 12.80
N ASN A 215 5.23 10.17 11.58
CA ASN A 215 3.98 10.28 10.82
C ASN A 215 3.88 9.09 9.87
N TRP A 216 2.66 8.65 9.57
CA TRP A 216 2.45 7.60 8.56
C TRP A 216 2.79 8.05 7.13
N GLY A 217 2.86 9.38 6.87
CA GLY A 217 3.24 9.93 5.58
C GLY A 217 2.09 10.32 4.64
N TYR A 218 0.85 10.43 5.14
CA TYR A 218 -0.31 10.86 4.34
C TYR A 218 -0.47 12.38 4.26
N ASP A 219 0.63 13.11 4.33
CA ASP A 219 0.74 14.55 4.18
C ASP A 219 1.76 14.94 3.09
N PRO A 220 1.46 14.61 1.81
CA PRO A 220 2.41 14.65 0.70
C PRO A 220 2.95 16.06 0.42
N GLN A 221 4.27 16.17 0.22
CA GLN A 221 4.95 17.42 -0.12
C GLN A 221 5.58 17.35 -1.52
N ASN A 222 6.46 16.37 -1.79
CA ASN A 222 7.13 16.19 -3.08
C ASN A 222 6.96 14.74 -3.56
N TYR A 223 6.00 14.51 -4.44
CA TYR A 223 5.51 13.17 -4.83
C TYR A 223 6.54 12.26 -5.53
N ASN A 224 7.61 12.82 -6.11
CA ASN A 224 8.63 12.06 -6.84
C ASN A 224 9.97 11.97 -6.10
N VAL A 225 10.01 12.40 -4.84
CA VAL A 225 11.19 12.42 -3.99
C VAL A 225 11.03 11.35 -2.91
N PRO A 226 11.99 10.44 -2.68
CA PRO A 226 11.96 9.55 -1.52
C PRO A 226 12.05 10.33 -0.21
N GLU A 227 11.33 9.87 0.82
CA GLU A 227 11.30 10.49 2.15
C GLU A 227 12.69 10.53 2.81
N GLY A 228 13.09 11.70 3.26
CA GLY A 228 14.42 11.91 3.83
C GLY A 228 14.57 11.38 5.25
N SER A 229 13.50 11.35 6.05
CA SER A 229 13.56 10.77 7.40
C SER A 229 13.90 9.27 7.39
N PHE A 230 13.67 8.59 6.26
CA PHE A 230 14.05 7.18 6.08
C PHE A 230 15.47 7.00 5.52
N ALA A 231 16.16 8.06 5.11
CA ALA A 231 17.56 8.00 4.71
C ALA A 231 18.49 8.08 5.92
N THR A 232 19.70 7.53 5.80
CA THR A 232 20.74 7.67 6.83
C THR A 232 21.32 9.07 6.87
N ASP A 233 21.26 9.79 5.76
CA ASP A 233 21.65 11.19 5.64
C ASP A 233 20.60 11.98 4.82
N PRO A 234 19.73 12.77 5.45
CA PRO A 234 18.70 13.54 4.77
C PRO A 234 19.23 14.80 4.07
N PHE A 235 20.41 15.28 4.44
CA PHE A 235 20.99 16.50 3.87
C PHE A 235 21.55 16.30 2.46
N HIS A 236 22.08 15.11 2.18
CA HIS A 236 22.57 14.74 0.85
C HIS A 236 21.50 13.98 0.07
N GLY A 237 20.78 14.70 -0.80
CA GLY A 237 19.60 14.17 -1.50
C GLY A 237 19.85 12.89 -2.31
N GLU A 238 21.08 12.62 -2.77
CA GLU A 238 21.40 11.36 -3.46
C GLU A 238 21.29 10.13 -2.56
N VAL A 239 21.50 10.29 -1.22
CA VAL A 239 21.46 9.18 -0.26
C VAL A 239 20.06 8.59 -0.18
N ARG A 240 18.99 9.42 -0.09
CA ARG A 240 17.62 8.95 -0.04
C ARG A 240 17.24 8.16 -1.30
N VAL A 241 17.72 8.55 -2.48
CA VAL A 241 17.49 7.84 -3.74
C VAL A 241 18.19 6.49 -3.73
N LYS A 242 19.48 6.47 -3.37
CA LYS A 242 20.31 5.27 -3.34
C LYS A 242 19.80 4.25 -2.34
N GLU A 243 19.45 4.67 -1.13
CA GLU A 243 18.98 3.79 -0.06
C GLU A 243 17.56 3.24 -0.30
N CYS A 244 16.65 4.06 -0.86
CA CYS A 244 15.33 3.57 -1.27
C CYS A 244 15.44 2.48 -2.34
N ARG A 245 16.32 2.65 -3.33
CA ARG A 245 16.62 1.62 -4.34
C ARG A 245 17.27 0.39 -3.73
N ALA A 246 18.17 0.56 -2.76
CA ALA A 246 18.81 -0.56 -2.05
C ALA A 246 17.78 -1.42 -1.29
N MET A 247 16.80 -0.78 -0.66
CA MET A 247 15.66 -1.45 -0.02
C MET A 247 14.87 -2.29 -1.02
N VAL A 248 14.46 -1.69 -2.14
CA VAL A 248 13.70 -2.40 -3.20
C VAL A 248 14.49 -3.59 -3.72
N ALA A 249 15.76 -3.40 -4.07
CA ALA A 249 16.62 -4.48 -4.54
C ALA A 249 16.81 -5.60 -3.50
N ALA A 250 16.82 -5.29 -2.21
CA ALA A 250 16.91 -6.30 -1.16
C ALA A 250 15.63 -7.14 -1.06
N LEU A 251 14.45 -6.51 -1.16
CA LEU A 251 13.17 -7.19 -1.21
C LEU A 251 13.05 -8.08 -2.46
N HIS A 252 13.45 -7.59 -3.64
CA HIS A 252 13.47 -8.38 -4.88
C HIS A 252 14.38 -9.60 -4.78
N ARG A 253 15.60 -9.44 -4.24
CA ARG A 253 16.51 -10.59 -4.00
C ARG A 253 15.91 -11.64 -3.05
N ALA A 254 15.04 -11.22 -2.15
CA ALA A 254 14.29 -12.12 -1.27
C ALA A 254 13.07 -12.76 -1.96
N GLY A 255 12.80 -12.43 -3.23
CA GLY A 255 11.63 -12.91 -3.98
C GLY A 255 10.33 -12.18 -3.66
N LEU A 256 10.42 -10.99 -3.08
CA LEU A 256 9.28 -10.16 -2.64
C LEU A 256 9.11 -8.97 -3.56
N GLY A 257 7.90 -8.79 -4.12
CA GLY A 257 7.51 -7.57 -4.82
C GLY A 257 7.27 -6.41 -3.86
N VAL A 258 7.40 -5.19 -4.34
CA VAL A 258 7.20 -3.96 -3.56
C VAL A 258 5.98 -3.20 -4.07
N VAL A 259 5.02 -2.95 -3.18
CA VAL A 259 3.87 -2.09 -3.44
C VAL A 259 4.08 -0.76 -2.74
N MET A 260 3.91 0.34 -3.45
CA MET A 260 4.01 1.69 -2.90
C MET A 260 2.62 2.24 -2.63
N ASP A 261 2.41 2.75 -1.42
CA ASP A 261 1.23 3.52 -1.07
C ASP A 261 1.36 4.95 -1.58
N VAL A 262 0.38 5.43 -2.34
CA VAL A 262 0.41 6.73 -3.00
C VAL A 262 -0.81 7.57 -2.66
N VAL A 263 -0.58 8.87 -2.39
CA VAL A 263 -1.59 9.82 -1.91
C VAL A 263 -1.76 10.96 -2.92
N TYR A 264 -2.23 10.62 -4.12
CA TYR A 264 -2.51 11.65 -5.15
C TYR A 264 -3.87 12.31 -4.97
N ASN A 265 -4.65 11.88 -3.99
CA ASN A 265 -6.00 12.40 -3.73
C ASN A 265 -6.00 13.85 -3.20
N HIS A 266 -4.94 14.31 -2.52
CA HIS A 266 -4.87 15.66 -1.97
C HIS A 266 -3.43 16.17 -1.88
N THR A 267 -3.27 17.49 -1.72
CA THR A 267 -2.02 18.12 -1.29
C THR A 267 -2.09 18.45 0.19
N TYR A 268 -0.96 18.40 0.91
CA TYR A 268 -0.91 18.67 2.36
C TYR A 268 -1.55 20.01 2.74
N HIS A 269 -1.38 21.04 1.92
CA HIS A 269 -2.03 22.35 2.11
C HIS A 269 -2.33 23.04 0.77
N GLY A 270 -3.22 24.06 0.82
CA GLY A 270 -3.71 24.75 -0.38
C GLY A 270 -2.69 25.62 -1.12
N GLU A 271 -1.51 25.83 -0.56
CA GLU A 271 -0.38 26.52 -1.19
C GLU A 271 0.77 25.54 -1.45
N SER A 272 0.44 24.35 -1.91
CA SER A 272 1.42 23.33 -2.29
C SER A 272 2.33 23.81 -3.43
N ASN A 273 3.48 23.14 -3.61
CA ASN A 273 4.36 23.40 -4.74
C ASN A 273 3.62 23.30 -6.08
N LEU A 274 2.68 22.37 -6.23
CA LEU A 274 1.82 22.25 -7.40
C LEU A 274 0.95 23.51 -7.59
N GLU A 275 0.12 23.86 -6.61
CA GLU A 275 -0.84 24.97 -6.72
C GLU A 275 -0.15 26.33 -6.94
N ARG A 276 1.07 26.50 -6.38
CA ARG A 276 1.88 27.72 -6.56
C ARG A 276 2.49 27.85 -7.95
N THR A 277 2.60 26.76 -8.74
CA THR A 277 3.06 26.85 -10.13
C THR A 277 1.99 27.40 -11.06
N VAL A 278 0.72 27.00 -10.87
CA VAL A 278 -0.44 27.44 -11.66
C VAL A 278 -1.63 27.65 -10.72
N PRO A 279 -1.74 28.83 -10.10
CA PRO A 279 -2.77 29.09 -9.09
C PRO A 279 -4.20 28.84 -9.59
N GLY A 280 -4.94 28.00 -8.86
CA GLY A 280 -6.32 27.64 -9.18
C GLY A 280 -6.46 26.45 -10.13
N TYR A 281 -5.35 25.83 -10.58
CA TYR A 281 -5.40 24.72 -11.52
C TYR A 281 -5.35 23.33 -10.85
N TRP A 282 -4.51 23.12 -9.89
CA TRP A 282 -4.21 21.77 -9.39
C TRP A 282 -5.25 21.24 -8.43
N ASN A 283 -5.77 22.12 -7.54
CA ASN A 283 -6.73 21.70 -6.53
C ASN A 283 -8.17 21.90 -6.99
N ARG A 284 -9.01 20.91 -6.69
CA ARG A 284 -10.45 20.90 -6.96
C ARG A 284 -11.18 21.92 -6.08
N ARG A 285 -12.19 22.60 -6.63
CA ARG A 285 -12.89 23.67 -5.92
C ARG A 285 -14.40 23.56 -6.06
N TRP A 286 -15.09 23.99 -5.04
CA TRP A 286 -16.52 24.25 -5.10
C TRP A 286 -16.82 25.46 -6.00
N PRO A 287 -18.09 25.63 -6.50
CA PRO A 287 -18.47 26.80 -7.31
C PRO A 287 -18.23 28.15 -6.63
N ASN A 288 -18.18 28.19 -5.30
CA ASN A 288 -17.86 29.40 -4.53
C ASN A 288 -16.35 29.71 -4.45
N GLY A 289 -15.50 28.91 -5.09
CA GLY A 289 -14.04 29.06 -5.12
C GLY A 289 -13.29 28.43 -3.96
N MET A 290 -13.96 27.91 -2.93
CA MET A 290 -13.30 27.20 -1.83
C MET A 290 -12.79 25.83 -2.32
N MET A 291 -11.61 25.40 -1.86
CA MET A 291 -11.09 24.09 -2.14
C MET A 291 -11.99 23.01 -1.53
N THR A 292 -12.11 21.87 -2.24
CA THR A 292 -12.80 20.70 -1.68
C THR A 292 -11.95 19.99 -0.63
N ASN A 293 -12.58 19.19 0.19
CA ASN A 293 -11.94 18.44 1.26
C ASN A 293 -12.52 17.02 1.34
N GLY A 294 -12.49 16.31 0.24
CA GLY A 294 -12.97 14.94 0.14
C GLY A 294 -12.10 13.95 0.90
N SER A 295 -10.82 14.28 1.10
CA SER A 295 -9.91 13.49 1.93
C SER A 295 -10.18 13.65 3.43
N GLY A 296 -10.75 14.78 3.87
CA GLY A 296 -10.79 15.18 5.27
C GLY A 296 -9.47 15.76 5.79
N CYS A 297 -8.41 15.75 4.97
CA CYS A 297 -7.05 16.18 5.34
C CYS A 297 -6.60 17.44 4.61
N GLY A 298 -7.37 17.94 3.62
CA GLY A 298 -7.00 19.15 2.89
C GLY A 298 -7.51 19.16 1.46
N CYS A 299 -6.72 19.72 0.59
CA CYS A 299 -7.08 20.21 -0.73
C CYS A 299 -7.02 19.09 -1.77
N ASP A 300 -8.17 18.58 -2.21
CA ASP A 300 -8.25 17.50 -3.21
C ASP A 300 -7.57 17.90 -4.51
N LEU A 301 -6.78 17.01 -5.10
CA LEU A 301 -6.27 17.19 -6.46
C LEU A 301 -7.37 16.95 -7.49
N ALA A 302 -7.38 17.76 -8.55
CA ALA A 302 -8.36 17.69 -9.64
C ALA A 302 -7.87 16.71 -10.73
N SER A 303 -7.87 15.40 -10.43
CA SER A 303 -7.32 14.35 -11.30
C SER A 303 -7.93 14.34 -12.70
N GLU A 304 -9.19 14.78 -12.82
CA GLU A 304 -9.89 14.91 -14.07
C GLU A 304 -9.29 15.98 -15.02
N ARG A 305 -8.49 16.93 -14.50
CA ARG A 305 -7.85 17.98 -15.32
C ARG A 305 -6.64 17.42 -16.08
N PRO A 306 -6.46 17.78 -17.37
CA PRO A 306 -5.48 17.11 -18.25
C PRO A 306 -4.04 17.06 -17.72
N MET A 307 -3.51 18.19 -17.18
CA MET A 307 -2.14 18.22 -16.68
C MET A 307 -1.99 17.61 -15.29
N VAL A 308 -3.06 17.54 -14.49
CA VAL A 308 -3.07 16.78 -13.22
C VAL A 308 -3.01 15.28 -13.52
N ARG A 309 -3.89 14.79 -14.41
CA ARG A 309 -3.85 13.39 -14.88
C ARG A 309 -2.48 13.01 -15.43
N LYS A 310 -1.92 13.87 -16.30
CA LYS A 310 -0.56 13.67 -16.82
C LYS A 310 0.47 13.53 -15.71
N TYR A 311 0.44 14.42 -14.73
CA TYR A 311 1.36 14.43 -13.60
C TYR A 311 1.28 13.12 -12.81
N VAL A 312 0.07 12.68 -12.45
CA VAL A 312 -0.15 11.44 -11.69
C VAL A 312 0.33 10.21 -12.48
N VAL A 313 -0.02 10.12 -13.78
CA VAL A 313 0.42 9.03 -14.65
C VAL A 313 1.95 8.99 -14.75
N GLU A 314 2.60 10.14 -14.98
CA GLU A 314 4.07 10.22 -15.10
C GLU A 314 4.77 9.91 -13.77
N SER A 315 4.19 10.34 -12.64
CA SER A 315 4.72 10.01 -11.31
C SER A 315 4.67 8.51 -11.05
N VAL A 316 3.55 7.84 -11.32
CA VAL A 316 3.42 6.38 -11.20
C VAL A 316 4.43 5.66 -12.12
N LEU A 317 4.57 6.08 -13.38
CA LEU A 317 5.55 5.52 -14.30
C LEU A 317 6.99 5.73 -13.81
N TYR A 318 7.30 6.89 -13.24
CA TYR A 318 8.60 7.18 -12.66
C TYR A 318 8.94 6.18 -11.54
N TRP A 319 8.05 5.98 -10.57
CA TRP A 319 8.27 5.01 -9.50
C TRP A 319 8.36 3.58 -10.04
N ALA A 320 7.51 3.22 -11.00
CA ALA A 320 7.57 1.90 -11.63
C ALA A 320 8.87 1.65 -12.38
N THR A 321 9.46 2.66 -13.03
CA THR A 321 10.66 2.49 -13.87
C THR A 321 11.96 2.81 -13.17
N ALA A 322 12.00 3.88 -12.36
CA ALA A 322 13.20 4.34 -11.69
C ALA A 322 13.49 3.59 -10.38
N TYR A 323 12.47 3.01 -9.74
CA TYR A 323 12.58 2.25 -8.49
C TYR A 323 12.08 0.81 -8.62
N HIS A 324 11.67 0.38 -9.81
CA HIS A 324 11.16 -0.97 -10.10
C HIS A 324 9.98 -1.40 -9.22
N ILE A 325 9.13 -0.46 -8.79
CA ILE A 325 7.96 -0.74 -7.94
C ILE A 325 7.00 -1.70 -8.65
N ASP A 326 6.52 -2.74 -7.94
CA ASP A 326 5.70 -3.85 -8.45
C ASP A 326 4.20 -3.63 -8.24
N GLY A 327 3.81 -2.58 -7.56
CA GLY A 327 2.40 -2.26 -7.35
C GLY A 327 2.18 -0.91 -6.73
N PHE A 328 0.95 -0.40 -6.85
CA PHE A 328 0.53 0.88 -6.28
C PHE A 328 -0.80 0.70 -5.55
N ARG A 329 -0.85 1.15 -4.29
CA ARG A 329 -2.07 1.30 -3.51
C ARG A 329 -2.44 2.78 -3.49
N PHE A 330 -3.62 3.11 -3.98
CA PHE A 330 -4.13 4.48 -3.98
C PHE A 330 -4.93 4.75 -2.70
N ASP A 331 -4.42 5.64 -1.89
CA ASP A 331 -5.13 6.21 -0.76
C ASP A 331 -6.38 6.93 -1.25
N LEU A 332 -7.54 6.71 -0.61
CA LEU A 332 -8.83 7.30 -0.99
C LEU A 332 -9.05 7.34 -2.53
N MET A 333 -8.86 6.19 -3.20
CA MET A 333 -8.93 6.07 -4.68
C MET A 333 -10.21 6.66 -5.26
N ALA A 334 -11.30 6.71 -4.50
CA ALA A 334 -12.55 7.31 -4.96
C ALA A 334 -12.46 8.83 -5.17
N LEU A 335 -11.41 9.50 -4.70
CA LEU A 335 -11.12 10.89 -5.02
C LEU A 335 -10.45 11.07 -6.39
N GLU A 336 -9.87 10.00 -6.94
CA GLU A 336 -9.44 9.97 -8.33
C GLU A 336 -10.65 9.70 -9.24
N ASP A 337 -10.57 10.17 -10.47
CA ASP A 337 -11.58 9.84 -11.48
C ASP A 337 -11.25 8.53 -12.21
N VAL A 338 -12.30 7.88 -12.73
CA VAL A 338 -12.20 6.61 -13.46
C VAL A 338 -11.23 6.68 -14.63
N ASP A 339 -11.26 7.80 -15.40
CA ASP A 339 -10.41 7.94 -16.60
C ASP A 339 -8.94 8.05 -16.21
N THR A 340 -8.63 8.71 -15.09
CA THR A 340 -7.26 8.80 -14.56
C THR A 340 -6.78 7.43 -14.11
N MET A 341 -7.57 6.66 -13.36
CA MET A 341 -7.19 5.31 -12.94
C MET A 341 -6.98 4.37 -14.14
N ASN A 342 -7.86 4.45 -15.14
CA ASN A 342 -7.71 3.68 -16.38
C ASN A 342 -6.47 4.12 -17.21
N ALA A 343 -6.16 5.41 -17.24
CA ALA A 343 -4.96 5.93 -17.89
C ALA A 343 -3.67 5.44 -17.20
N ILE A 344 -3.65 5.40 -15.88
CA ILE A 344 -2.55 4.81 -15.10
C ILE A 344 -2.38 3.33 -15.47
N ARG A 345 -3.48 2.55 -15.47
CA ARG A 345 -3.41 1.12 -15.82
C ARG A 345 -2.87 0.91 -17.23
N ALA A 346 -3.37 1.67 -18.20
CA ALA A 346 -2.91 1.60 -19.58
C ALA A 346 -1.42 1.97 -19.74
N ALA A 347 -0.97 2.98 -18.99
CA ALA A 347 0.43 3.40 -19.00
C ALA A 347 1.34 2.33 -18.38
N LEU A 348 0.96 1.74 -17.26
CA LEU A 348 1.69 0.62 -16.66
C LEU A 348 1.74 -0.59 -17.60
N ASP A 349 0.64 -0.92 -18.29
CA ASP A 349 0.58 -2.02 -19.26
C ASP A 349 1.51 -1.84 -20.45
N SER A 350 1.91 -0.61 -20.76
CA SER A 350 2.88 -0.33 -21.83
C SER A 350 4.33 -0.67 -21.45
N LEU A 351 4.60 -0.88 -20.16
CA LEU A 351 5.93 -1.28 -19.68
C LEU A 351 6.16 -2.79 -19.90
N PRO A 352 7.41 -3.22 -20.14
CA PRO A 352 7.74 -4.64 -20.15
C PRO A 352 7.33 -5.33 -18.83
N GLY A 353 6.45 -6.35 -18.90
CA GLY A 353 5.89 -7.04 -17.72
C GLY A 353 4.92 -6.18 -16.89
N GLY A 354 4.49 -5.04 -17.42
CA GLY A 354 3.64 -4.08 -16.70
C GLY A 354 2.26 -4.60 -16.33
N GLU A 355 1.77 -5.61 -17.07
CA GLU A 355 0.52 -6.31 -16.75
C GLU A 355 0.56 -7.02 -15.38
N SER A 356 1.74 -7.33 -14.87
CA SER A 356 1.93 -7.94 -13.55
C SER A 356 1.94 -6.94 -12.41
N ILE A 357 2.15 -5.64 -12.69
CA ILE A 357 2.16 -4.57 -11.68
C ILE A 357 0.78 -4.44 -11.06
N LEU A 358 0.70 -4.57 -9.74
CA LEU A 358 -0.54 -4.44 -9.00
C LEU A 358 -1.03 -2.98 -9.02
N LEU A 359 -2.35 -2.80 -9.12
CA LEU A 359 -2.99 -1.49 -9.01
C LEU A 359 -4.32 -1.67 -8.25
N TYR A 360 -4.42 -1.08 -7.08
CA TYR A 360 -5.63 -1.11 -6.25
C TYR A 360 -5.68 0.09 -5.31
N GLY A 361 -6.82 0.30 -4.67
CA GLY A 361 -6.94 1.42 -3.73
C GLY A 361 -8.19 1.35 -2.88
N GLU A 362 -8.37 2.37 -2.07
CA GLU A 362 -9.55 2.53 -1.22
C GLU A 362 -10.73 3.11 -2.01
N PRO A 363 -11.86 2.39 -2.10
CA PRO A 363 -12.99 2.79 -2.93
C PRO A 363 -13.95 3.75 -2.21
N TRP A 364 -13.46 4.57 -1.30
CA TRP A 364 -14.24 5.54 -0.51
C TRP A 364 -13.54 6.90 -0.43
N MET A 365 -14.26 7.87 0.15
CA MET A 365 -13.82 9.24 0.44
C MET A 365 -14.03 9.51 1.94
N GLY A 366 -13.24 10.42 2.51
CA GLY A 366 -13.43 10.91 3.87
C GLY A 366 -14.49 12.01 4.00
N GLY A 367 -14.79 12.72 2.92
CA GLY A 367 -15.71 13.86 2.91
C GLY A 367 -16.28 14.19 1.54
N GLY A 368 -16.81 15.39 1.37
CA GLY A 368 -17.38 15.85 0.10
C GLY A 368 -16.35 16.44 -0.86
N THR A 369 -16.48 16.11 -2.15
CA THR A 369 -15.66 16.65 -3.23
C THR A 369 -16.55 17.08 -4.42
N ASN A 370 -15.96 17.76 -5.40
CA ASN A 370 -16.66 18.27 -6.60
C ASN A 370 -15.86 17.89 -7.85
N LEU A 371 -16.04 16.63 -8.33
CA LEU A 371 -15.46 16.24 -9.62
C LEU A 371 -16.08 17.06 -10.74
N GLU A 372 -15.24 17.60 -11.61
CA GLU A 372 -15.63 18.50 -12.69
C GLU A 372 -15.83 17.73 -14.02
N GLY A 373 -16.42 18.37 -15.02
CA GLY A 373 -16.54 17.85 -16.39
C GLY A 373 -17.34 16.56 -16.55
N GLY A 374 -18.14 16.16 -15.55
CA GLY A 374 -18.90 14.91 -15.58
C GLY A 374 -18.07 13.68 -15.24
N ALA A 375 -16.87 13.86 -14.67
CA ALA A 375 -16.00 12.77 -14.23
C ALA A 375 -16.68 11.92 -13.14
N ARG A 376 -16.45 10.59 -13.16
CA ARG A 376 -16.98 9.65 -12.19
C ARG A 376 -15.89 9.28 -11.18
N PRO A 377 -16.22 9.21 -9.87
CA PRO A 377 -15.26 8.74 -8.87
C PRO A 377 -14.89 7.27 -9.12
N ALA A 378 -13.64 6.89 -8.82
CA ALA A 378 -13.17 5.51 -8.92
C ALA A 378 -13.55 4.71 -7.66
N ASP A 379 -14.85 4.59 -7.38
CA ASP A 379 -15.43 3.87 -6.24
C ASP A 379 -15.98 2.48 -6.63
N LYS A 380 -16.52 1.72 -5.66
CA LYS A 380 -17.14 0.40 -5.90
C LYS A 380 -18.31 0.43 -6.91
N ARG A 381 -18.97 1.57 -7.10
CA ARG A 381 -20.10 1.72 -8.02
C ARG A 381 -19.65 1.97 -9.45
N ALA A 382 -18.36 2.26 -9.66
CA ALA A 382 -17.77 2.51 -10.98
C ALA A 382 -17.05 1.28 -11.56
N LEU A 383 -17.21 0.10 -11.00
CA LEU A 383 -16.55 -1.13 -11.45
C LEU A 383 -16.90 -1.51 -12.90
N ASP A 384 -18.07 -1.10 -13.39
CA ASP A 384 -18.48 -1.23 -14.80
C ASP A 384 -17.53 -0.48 -15.76
N ALA A 385 -16.98 0.66 -15.34
CA ALA A 385 -16.12 1.54 -16.13
C ALA A 385 -14.62 1.37 -15.79
N LEU A 386 -14.27 0.94 -14.60
CA LEU A 386 -12.89 0.67 -14.22
C LEU A 386 -12.36 -0.57 -14.95
N HIS A 387 -11.08 -0.53 -15.29
CA HIS A 387 -10.38 -1.68 -15.88
C HIS A 387 -10.37 -2.87 -14.89
N GLU A 388 -10.56 -4.10 -15.39
CA GLU A 388 -10.69 -5.32 -14.57
C GLU A 388 -9.45 -5.70 -13.73
N ARG A 389 -8.32 -5.05 -13.95
CA ARG A 389 -7.07 -5.17 -13.17
C ARG A 389 -6.82 -3.97 -12.24
N ILE A 390 -7.85 -3.18 -11.94
CA ILE A 390 -7.83 -2.18 -10.87
C ILE A 390 -8.65 -2.73 -9.73
N GLY A 391 -7.97 -3.04 -8.63
CA GLY A 391 -8.56 -3.62 -7.43
C GLY A 391 -9.03 -2.58 -6.43
N PHE A 392 -9.75 -3.05 -5.41
CA PHE A 392 -10.23 -2.20 -4.33
C PHE A 392 -10.28 -2.96 -2.99
N PHE A 393 -10.03 -2.27 -1.90
CA PHE A 393 -10.22 -2.80 -0.55
C PHE A 393 -11.69 -3.10 -0.29
N CYS A 394 -11.98 -4.32 0.18
CA CYS A 394 -13.34 -4.74 0.47
C CYS A 394 -13.65 -4.59 1.95
N ASP A 395 -14.19 -3.43 2.32
CA ASP A 395 -14.66 -3.15 3.68
C ASP A 395 -15.84 -4.06 4.10
N ASP A 396 -16.64 -4.53 3.15
CA ASP A 396 -17.71 -5.51 3.41
C ASP A 396 -17.13 -6.83 3.94
N THR A 397 -16.03 -7.35 3.34
CA THR A 397 -15.32 -8.51 3.89
C THR A 397 -14.72 -8.23 5.25
N ARG A 398 -14.04 -7.11 5.41
CA ARG A 398 -13.44 -6.70 6.68
C ARG A 398 -14.47 -6.71 7.81
N ASP A 399 -15.58 -6.03 7.59
CA ASP A 399 -16.57 -5.78 8.63
C ASP A 399 -17.43 -7.01 8.92
N CYS A 400 -17.78 -7.83 7.92
CA CYS A 400 -18.53 -9.06 8.18
C CYS A 400 -17.71 -10.09 8.98
N ILE A 401 -16.39 -10.13 8.82
CA ILE A 401 -15.54 -11.09 9.55
C ILE A 401 -15.32 -10.66 11.00
N LYS A 402 -14.86 -9.42 11.26
CA LYS A 402 -14.43 -8.98 12.59
C LYS A 402 -15.31 -7.92 13.25
N GLY A 403 -16.32 -7.40 12.54
CA GLY A 403 -17.16 -6.28 12.96
C GLY A 403 -16.65 -4.93 12.46
N ASN A 404 -17.56 -3.95 12.39
CA ASN A 404 -17.32 -2.61 11.90
C ASN A 404 -16.18 -1.91 12.66
N VAL A 405 -15.31 -1.21 11.94
CA VAL A 405 -14.10 -0.58 12.51
C VAL A 405 -14.39 0.71 13.27
N PHE A 406 -15.51 1.39 13.00
CA PHE A 406 -15.91 2.63 13.65
C PHE A 406 -16.64 2.41 14.98
N ASP A 407 -16.97 1.18 15.33
CA ASP A 407 -17.54 0.79 16.62
C ASP A 407 -16.70 -0.33 17.25
N ALA A 408 -15.95 0.01 18.29
CA ALA A 408 -15.05 -0.92 18.98
C ALA A 408 -15.77 -2.20 19.47
N ALA A 409 -17.04 -2.09 19.89
CA ALA A 409 -17.83 -3.18 20.44
C ALA A 409 -18.59 -3.99 19.37
N ASN A 410 -18.68 -3.51 18.14
CA ASN A 410 -19.38 -4.20 17.06
C ASN A 410 -18.68 -5.51 16.70
N ALA A 411 -19.39 -6.62 16.79
CA ALA A 411 -18.89 -7.97 16.51
C ALA A 411 -19.15 -8.37 15.05
N GLY A 412 -18.30 -9.22 14.51
CA GLY A 412 -18.50 -9.91 13.24
C GLY A 412 -18.67 -11.41 13.42
N TYR A 413 -18.53 -12.14 12.32
CA TYR A 413 -18.76 -13.59 12.24
C TYR A 413 -17.88 -14.39 13.22
N VAL A 414 -16.61 -13.99 13.41
CA VAL A 414 -15.65 -14.76 14.22
C VAL A 414 -15.72 -14.48 15.71
N ASN A 415 -16.37 -13.38 16.13
CA ASN A 415 -16.23 -12.87 17.50
C ASN A 415 -17.56 -12.54 18.18
N GLY A 416 -18.70 -13.09 17.69
CA GLY A 416 -19.95 -13.05 18.42
C GLY A 416 -21.20 -12.67 17.64
N ALA A 417 -21.09 -12.42 16.33
CA ALA A 417 -22.21 -12.11 15.45
C ALA A 417 -22.26 -13.06 14.25
N PRO A 418 -22.56 -14.36 14.46
CA PRO A 418 -22.48 -15.39 13.41
C PRO A 418 -23.44 -15.18 12.25
N GLN A 419 -24.49 -14.36 12.42
CA GLN A 419 -25.41 -13.96 11.33
C GLN A 419 -24.72 -13.26 10.15
N HIS A 420 -23.54 -12.66 10.35
CA HIS A 420 -22.69 -12.13 9.27
C HIS A 420 -22.14 -13.22 8.34
N GLY A 421 -22.42 -14.50 8.63
CA GLY A 421 -22.15 -15.61 7.73
C GLY A 421 -22.75 -15.42 6.33
N TYR A 422 -23.88 -14.71 6.19
CA TYR A 422 -24.43 -14.37 4.88
C TYR A 422 -23.45 -13.54 4.03
N ASP A 423 -22.80 -12.56 4.62
CA ASP A 423 -21.83 -11.71 3.92
C ASP A 423 -20.50 -12.46 3.69
N VAL A 424 -20.10 -13.30 4.65
CA VAL A 424 -18.94 -14.19 4.49
C VAL A 424 -19.10 -15.11 3.28
N LEU A 425 -20.30 -15.62 3.00
CA LEU A 425 -20.58 -16.41 1.79
C LEU A 425 -20.28 -15.64 0.50
N HIS A 426 -20.60 -14.35 0.45
CA HIS A 426 -20.27 -13.50 -0.70
C HIS A 426 -18.76 -13.24 -0.80
N SER A 427 -18.06 -13.11 0.33
CA SER A 427 -16.61 -12.95 0.37
C SER A 427 -15.88 -14.14 -0.23
N ILE A 428 -16.38 -15.37 -0.09
CA ILE A 428 -15.77 -16.58 -0.64
C ILE A 428 -15.57 -16.48 -2.14
N SER A 429 -16.55 -15.94 -2.89
CA SER A 429 -16.48 -15.74 -4.35
C SER A 429 -16.04 -14.32 -4.74
N ALA A 430 -15.34 -13.61 -3.86
CA ALA A 430 -14.92 -12.23 -4.08
C ALA A 430 -16.08 -11.31 -4.51
N TRP A 431 -17.24 -11.43 -3.85
CA TRP A 431 -18.44 -10.62 -4.08
C TRP A 431 -18.99 -10.62 -5.51
N ARG A 432 -18.57 -11.57 -6.36
CA ARG A 432 -19.03 -11.68 -7.76
C ARG A 432 -20.52 -12.04 -7.90
N SER A 433 -21.19 -12.28 -6.79
CA SER A 433 -22.65 -12.44 -6.71
C SER A 433 -23.42 -11.13 -6.95
N GLY A 434 -22.77 -9.96 -6.93
CA GLY A 434 -23.41 -8.65 -7.04
C GLY A 434 -24.13 -8.19 -5.76
N ALA A 435 -23.85 -8.81 -4.62
CA ALA A 435 -24.37 -8.35 -3.33
C ALA A 435 -23.90 -6.94 -2.99
N HIS A 436 -24.65 -6.23 -2.13
CA HIS A 436 -24.37 -4.85 -1.69
C HIS A 436 -24.27 -3.81 -2.84
N GLY A 437 -24.74 -4.17 -4.04
CA GLY A 437 -24.83 -3.22 -5.17
C GLY A 437 -23.53 -2.97 -5.92
N PHE A 438 -22.52 -3.81 -5.74
CA PHE A 438 -21.30 -3.79 -6.55
C PHE A 438 -21.02 -5.18 -7.13
N LEU A 439 -20.44 -5.22 -8.32
CA LEU A 439 -20.18 -6.44 -9.07
C LEU A 439 -18.76 -6.43 -9.65
N PRO A 440 -17.80 -7.04 -8.99
CA PRO A 440 -16.46 -7.20 -9.54
C PRO A 440 -16.47 -8.02 -10.83
N LYS A 441 -15.73 -7.58 -11.84
CA LYS A 441 -15.54 -8.29 -13.11
C LYS A 441 -14.70 -9.55 -12.92
N ARG A 442 -13.73 -9.50 -11.99
CA ARG A 442 -12.81 -10.59 -11.65
C ARG A 442 -12.57 -10.66 -10.15
N ALA A 443 -12.28 -11.85 -9.66
CA ALA A 443 -11.91 -12.04 -8.26
C ALA A 443 -10.71 -11.19 -7.84
N GLY A 444 -9.71 -11.02 -8.73
CA GLY A 444 -8.52 -10.20 -8.47
C GLY A 444 -8.77 -8.71 -8.27
N GLN A 445 -9.99 -8.20 -8.54
CA GLN A 445 -10.36 -6.83 -8.19
C GLN A 445 -10.62 -6.64 -6.69
N VAL A 446 -10.83 -7.72 -5.94
CA VAL A 446 -11.19 -7.66 -4.53
C VAL A 446 -9.96 -7.91 -3.67
N VAL A 447 -9.57 -6.90 -2.88
CA VAL A 447 -8.56 -7.04 -1.83
C VAL A 447 -9.27 -7.53 -0.56
N GLN A 448 -8.99 -8.77 -0.19
CA GLN A 448 -9.53 -9.44 0.99
C GLN A 448 -8.67 -9.11 2.20
N TYR A 449 -9.19 -8.37 3.15
CA TYR A 449 -8.43 -7.93 4.31
C TYR A 449 -9.31 -7.82 5.56
N VAL A 450 -8.67 -7.72 6.70
CA VAL A 450 -9.33 -7.52 7.99
C VAL A 450 -8.70 -6.41 8.82
N SER A 451 -7.44 -6.10 8.60
CA SER A 451 -6.75 -4.98 9.23
C SER A 451 -5.76 -4.31 8.26
N ALA A 452 -5.51 -3.05 8.47
CA ALA A 452 -4.54 -2.21 7.81
C ALA A 452 -3.94 -1.26 8.86
N HIS A 453 -3.12 -0.28 8.42
CA HIS A 453 -2.58 0.73 9.33
C HIS A 453 -3.67 1.54 10.04
N ASP A 454 -4.77 1.83 9.36
CA ASP A 454 -5.92 2.55 9.88
C ASP A 454 -6.76 1.72 10.86
N ASN A 455 -7.35 2.40 11.83
CA ASN A 455 -8.22 1.82 12.85
C ASN A 455 -7.48 0.83 13.78
N TYR A 456 -8.22 -0.07 14.43
CA TYR A 456 -7.65 -1.07 15.32
C TYR A 456 -6.87 -2.13 14.55
N THR A 457 -5.74 -2.58 15.09
CA THR A 457 -5.16 -3.86 14.66
C THR A 457 -6.19 -4.97 14.81
N LEU A 458 -6.03 -6.08 14.12
CA LEU A 458 -6.94 -7.22 14.29
C LEU A 458 -7.01 -7.65 15.77
N TRP A 459 -5.86 -7.77 16.43
CA TRP A 459 -5.77 -8.18 17.83
C TRP A 459 -6.53 -7.23 18.75
N ASP A 460 -6.32 -5.92 18.59
CA ASP A 460 -6.96 -4.90 19.42
C ASP A 460 -8.48 -4.86 19.20
N LYS A 461 -8.94 -5.05 17.96
CA LYS A 461 -10.36 -5.13 17.64
C LYS A 461 -11.02 -6.35 18.31
N LEU A 462 -10.40 -7.53 18.22
CA LEU A 462 -10.90 -8.75 18.86
C LEU A 462 -10.93 -8.60 20.39
N ALA A 463 -9.90 -8.00 20.98
CA ALA A 463 -9.83 -7.70 22.40
C ALA A 463 -10.93 -6.70 22.84
N ALA A 464 -11.15 -5.65 22.08
CA ALA A 464 -12.18 -4.64 22.36
C ALA A 464 -13.59 -5.24 22.36
N VAL A 465 -13.94 -6.03 21.34
CA VAL A 465 -15.21 -6.78 21.29
C VAL A 465 -15.34 -7.72 22.48
N GLY A 466 -14.26 -8.42 22.85
CA GLY A 466 -14.21 -9.30 24.03
C GLY A 466 -14.18 -8.55 25.37
N ARG A 467 -14.15 -7.20 25.37
CA ARG A 467 -14.00 -6.35 26.56
C ARG A 467 -12.77 -6.71 27.40
N ARG A 468 -11.65 -7.02 26.74
CA ARG A 468 -10.36 -7.30 27.35
C ARG A 468 -9.58 -6.00 27.56
N GLY A 469 -9.07 -5.79 28.76
CA GLY A 469 -8.22 -4.63 29.08
C GLY A 469 -6.72 -4.91 28.95
N ASP A 470 -6.34 -6.17 28.85
CA ASP A 470 -4.94 -6.60 28.70
C ASP A 470 -4.70 -7.08 27.26
N TYR A 471 -4.02 -6.26 26.49
CA TYR A 471 -3.66 -6.53 25.10
C TYR A 471 -2.41 -7.42 24.95
N ASP A 472 -1.63 -7.61 26.02
CA ASP A 472 -0.39 -8.38 26.00
C ASP A 472 -0.60 -9.86 26.37
N CYS A 473 -1.76 -10.18 26.97
CA CYS A 473 -2.11 -11.53 27.34
C CYS A 473 -2.45 -12.39 26.10
N PRO A 474 -1.79 -13.54 25.88
CA PRO A 474 -2.12 -14.46 24.78
C PRO A 474 -3.40 -15.26 25.10
N ASP A 475 -4.55 -14.60 25.17
CA ASP A 475 -5.83 -15.22 25.46
C ASP A 475 -6.19 -16.27 24.38
N ALA A 476 -6.55 -17.47 24.80
CA ALA A 476 -6.82 -18.61 23.91
C ALA A 476 -8.00 -18.34 22.95
N ASN A 477 -9.02 -17.57 23.36
CA ASN A 477 -10.15 -17.22 22.50
C ASN A 477 -9.72 -16.19 21.45
N LEU A 478 -8.90 -15.19 21.83
CA LEU A 478 -8.38 -14.20 20.86
C LEU A 478 -7.49 -14.89 19.83
N LEU A 479 -6.63 -15.83 20.25
CA LEU A 479 -5.81 -16.62 19.34
C LEU A 479 -6.66 -17.47 18.39
N ALA A 480 -7.74 -18.10 18.87
CA ALA A 480 -8.66 -18.87 18.04
C ALA A 480 -9.40 -17.98 17.03
N GLN A 481 -9.91 -16.82 17.49
CA GLN A 481 -10.57 -15.85 16.62
C GLN A 481 -9.62 -15.27 15.57
N ASN A 482 -8.38 -14.97 15.93
CA ASN A 482 -7.37 -14.50 14.98
C ASN A 482 -7.06 -15.57 13.93
N ARG A 483 -6.80 -16.83 14.31
CA ARG A 483 -6.62 -17.94 13.36
C ARG A 483 -7.83 -18.13 12.45
N MET A 484 -9.04 -18.08 13.00
CA MET A 484 -10.26 -18.21 12.21
C MET A 484 -10.40 -17.07 11.21
N THR A 485 -10.11 -15.84 11.62
CA THR A 485 -10.10 -14.65 10.74
C THR A 485 -9.15 -14.86 9.57
N ALA A 486 -7.90 -15.23 9.84
CA ALA A 486 -6.90 -15.53 8.81
C ALA A 486 -7.37 -16.66 7.87
N GLY A 487 -7.88 -17.74 8.44
CA GLY A 487 -8.39 -18.90 7.68
C GLY A 487 -9.49 -18.50 6.71
N ILE A 488 -10.38 -17.56 7.08
CA ILE A 488 -11.46 -17.10 6.21
C ILE A 488 -10.89 -16.32 5.03
N TYR A 489 -10.23 -15.15 5.24
CA TYR A 489 -9.85 -14.31 4.10
C TYR A 489 -8.75 -14.96 3.24
N LEU A 490 -7.90 -15.83 3.79
CA LEU A 490 -6.89 -16.58 3.04
C LEU A 490 -7.50 -17.73 2.20
N THR A 491 -8.72 -18.16 2.48
CA THR A 491 -9.44 -19.15 1.66
C THR A 491 -10.51 -18.53 0.77
N CYS A 492 -10.77 -17.23 0.87
CA CYS A 492 -11.62 -16.49 -0.08
C CYS A 492 -10.86 -16.21 -1.38
N GLN A 493 -11.60 -16.14 -2.50
CA GLN A 493 -11.06 -15.64 -3.78
C GLN A 493 -10.68 -14.16 -3.66
N GLY A 494 -9.78 -13.69 -4.52
CA GLY A 494 -9.27 -12.31 -4.50
C GLY A 494 -7.83 -12.19 -4.03
N LEU A 495 -7.37 -10.98 -3.76
CA LEU A 495 -6.01 -10.67 -3.30
C LEU A 495 -6.00 -10.56 -1.76
N PRO A 496 -5.39 -11.49 -1.03
CA PRO A 496 -5.29 -11.37 0.42
C PRO A 496 -4.27 -10.29 0.80
N PHE A 497 -4.66 -9.52 1.81
CA PHE A 497 -3.87 -8.44 2.38
C PHE A 497 -3.89 -8.55 3.91
N MET A 498 -2.75 -8.30 4.55
CA MET A 498 -2.62 -8.30 5.99
C MET A 498 -1.72 -7.16 6.47
N GLN A 499 -2.05 -6.56 7.60
CA GLN A 499 -1.18 -5.62 8.31
C GLN A 499 0.02 -6.37 8.92
N ALA A 500 1.21 -5.78 8.86
CA ALA A 500 2.40 -6.32 9.52
C ALA A 500 2.14 -6.62 11.00
N GLY A 501 2.42 -7.84 11.40
CA GLY A 501 2.21 -8.30 12.76
C GLY A 501 0.82 -8.86 13.06
N GLU A 502 -0.13 -8.82 12.13
CA GLU A 502 -1.43 -9.47 12.29
C GLU A 502 -1.24 -10.96 12.65
N GLU A 503 -0.25 -11.58 12.03
CA GLU A 503 0.11 -12.99 12.17
C GLU A 503 0.78 -13.36 13.50
N TRP A 504 1.13 -12.39 14.33
CA TRP A 504 1.56 -12.60 15.72
C TRP A 504 0.77 -11.75 16.72
N GLY A 505 -0.45 -11.32 16.35
CA GLY A 505 -1.31 -10.57 17.25
C GLY A 505 -0.74 -9.21 17.63
N ARG A 506 -0.19 -8.45 16.67
CA ARG A 506 0.30 -7.07 16.87
C ARG A 506 -0.74 -6.24 17.59
N THR A 507 -0.31 -5.52 18.62
CA THR A 507 -1.14 -4.57 19.35
C THR A 507 -0.57 -3.17 19.29
N LYS A 508 -1.45 -2.19 19.25
CA LYS A 508 -1.18 -0.77 19.52
C LYS A 508 -1.86 -0.34 20.84
N HIS A 509 -2.14 -1.33 21.71
CA HIS A 509 -2.80 -1.16 23.00
C HIS A 509 -4.14 -0.42 22.91
N GLY A 510 -4.91 -0.68 21.84
CA GLY A 510 -6.21 -0.06 21.59
C GLY A 510 -6.14 1.34 20.96
N ASP A 511 -4.97 1.83 20.61
CA ASP A 511 -4.85 3.07 19.84
C ASP A 511 -5.24 2.80 18.37
N HIS A 512 -6.38 3.34 17.96
CA HIS A 512 -6.95 3.17 16.64
C HIS A 512 -6.54 4.28 15.65
N ASN A 513 -5.77 5.29 16.11
CA ASN A 513 -5.38 6.43 15.27
C ASN A 513 -3.97 6.94 15.61
N SER A 514 -2.99 6.06 15.49
CA SER A 514 -1.61 6.28 15.92
C SER A 514 -0.73 7.01 14.87
N TYR A 515 -1.31 7.71 13.90
CA TYR A 515 -0.60 8.29 12.75
C TYR A 515 0.51 9.30 13.11
N LYS A 516 0.36 9.99 14.24
CA LYS A 516 1.35 10.88 14.88
C LYS A 516 1.75 10.38 16.27
N GLY A 517 1.42 9.13 16.56
CA GLY A 517 1.75 8.53 17.84
C GLY A 517 3.25 8.31 18.00
N PRO A 518 3.71 7.98 19.20
CA PRO A 518 5.12 7.63 19.38
C PRO A 518 5.47 6.39 18.56
N LEU A 519 6.67 6.38 18.01
CA LEU A 519 7.21 5.22 17.27
C LEU A 519 7.12 3.92 18.09
N ALA A 520 7.25 4.01 19.42
CA ALA A 520 7.13 2.87 20.33
C ALA A 520 5.76 2.17 20.25
N THR A 521 4.65 2.89 19.94
CA THR A 521 3.32 2.30 19.72
C THR A 521 3.22 1.61 18.36
N ASN A 522 3.92 2.14 17.37
CA ASN A 522 3.80 1.72 15.97
C ASN A 522 4.82 0.65 15.56
N ARG A 523 6.02 0.65 16.15
CA ARG A 523 7.08 -0.30 15.79
C ARG A 523 6.64 -1.76 15.93
N LEU A 524 7.17 -2.62 15.10
CA LEU A 524 6.99 -4.06 15.23
C LEU A 524 7.75 -4.57 16.47
N ASP A 525 7.05 -5.26 17.36
CA ASP A 525 7.63 -5.89 18.55
C ASP A 525 8.12 -7.31 18.21
N TRP A 526 9.38 -7.41 17.86
CA TRP A 526 10.00 -8.68 17.48
C TRP A 526 10.12 -9.65 18.65
N THR A 527 10.15 -9.16 19.90
CA THR A 527 10.12 -10.01 21.10
C THR A 527 8.75 -10.72 21.20
N ARG A 528 7.65 -9.97 20.98
CA ARG A 528 6.30 -10.54 20.97
C ARG A 528 6.14 -11.59 19.87
N ALA A 529 6.66 -11.34 18.67
CA ALA A 529 6.57 -12.25 17.53
C ALA A 529 7.12 -13.66 17.84
N HIS A 530 8.12 -13.74 18.72
CA HIS A 530 8.78 -14.99 19.10
C HIS A 530 8.29 -15.60 20.42
N ARG A 531 7.30 -15.01 21.10
CA ARG A 531 6.63 -15.69 22.22
C ARG A 531 5.94 -16.96 21.70
N PRO A 532 5.98 -18.09 22.42
CA PRO A 532 5.52 -19.39 21.90
C PRO A 532 4.10 -19.39 21.33
N GLU A 533 3.18 -18.68 21.97
CA GLU A 533 1.77 -18.60 21.55
C GLU A 533 1.61 -17.82 20.23
N PHE A 534 2.37 -16.74 20.07
CA PHE A 534 2.34 -15.90 18.88
C PHE A 534 3.17 -16.51 17.74
N ALA A 535 4.26 -17.18 18.05
CA ALA A 535 5.01 -17.97 17.06
C ALA A 535 4.14 -19.11 16.49
N ALA A 536 3.32 -19.75 17.33
CA ALA A 536 2.35 -20.75 16.87
C ALA A 536 1.26 -20.14 15.97
N LEU A 537 0.82 -18.90 16.27
CA LEU A 537 -0.10 -18.16 15.40
C LEU A 537 0.54 -17.86 14.05
N THR A 538 1.79 -17.37 14.02
CA THR A 538 2.56 -17.16 12.79
C THR A 538 2.70 -18.45 11.98
N ALA A 539 2.94 -19.58 12.62
CA ALA A 539 3.04 -20.88 11.95
C ALA A 539 1.72 -21.26 11.25
N PHE A 540 0.58 -20.93 11.86
CA PHE A 540 -0.73 -21.13 11.24
C PHE A 540 -0.91 -20.26 9.97
N TYR A 541 -0.61 -18.96 10.05
CA TYR A 541 -0.65 -18.05 8.88
C TYR A 541 0.24 -18.55 7.74
N ARG A 542 1.47 -18.94 8.06
CA ARG A 542 2.42 -19.52 7.11
C ARG A 542 1.86 -20.76 6.42
N GLY A 543 1.21 -21.63 7.21
CA GLY A 543 0.55 -22.83 6.69
C GLY A 543 -0.61 -22.53 5.77
N MET A 544 -1.46 -21.56 6.12
CA MET A 544 -2.58 -21.12 5.28
C MET A 544 -2.13 -20.47 3.97
N LEU A 545 -1.08 -19.63 4.01
CA LEU A 545 -0.44 -19.07 2.82
C LEU A 545 0.15 -20.17 1.93
N ALA A 546 0.76 -21.19 2.52
CA ALA A 546 1.27 -22.34 1.77
C ALA A 546 0.15 -23.14 1.10
N ILE A 547 -0.97 -23.39 1.79
CA ILE A 547 -2.18 -24.03 1.20
C ILE A 547 -2.68 -23.20 0.02
N ARG A 548 -2.84 -21.89 0.19
CA ARG A 548 -3.33 -21.02 -0.89
C ARG A 548 -2.41 -21.07 -2.13
N ARG A 549 -1.10 -21.09 -1.97
CA ARG A 549 -0.16 -21.22 -3.09
C ARG A 549 -0.21 -22.58 -3.76
N ALA A 550 -0.37 -23.64 -2.98
CA ALA A 550 -0.41 -25.01 -3.50
C ALA A 550 -1.73 -25.33 -4.22
N TYR A 551 -2.80 -24.61 -3.91
CA TYR A 551 -4.12 -24.84 -4.48
C TYR A 551 -4.66 -23.56 -5.18
N PRO A 552 -4.25 -23.30 -6.44
CA PRO A 552 -4.55 -22.05 -7.16
C PRO A 552 -6.05 -21.71 -7.28
N ARG A 553 -6.93 -22.71 -7.22
CA ARG A 553 -8.39 -22.54 -7.29
C ARG A 553 -8.95 -21.71 -6.13
N LEU A 554 -8.29 -21.72 -4.95
CA LEU A 554 -8.67 -20.88 -3.83
C LEU A 554 -8.56 -19.37 -4.14
N SER A 555 -7.65 -18.97 -5.01
CA SER A 555 -7.43 -17.56 -5.34
C SER A 555 -8.47 -16.97 -6.30
N GLY A 556 -9.18 -17.81 -7.05
CA GLY A 556 -10.00 -17.38 -8.18
C GLY A 556 -9.20 -16.97 -9.42
N ALA A 557 -7.86 -16.96 -9.37
CA ALA A 557 -7.03 -16.55 -10.51
C ALA A 557 -6.97 -17.59 -11.63
N ALA A 558 -7.24 -18.86 -11.31
CA ALA A 558 -7.20 -19.96 -12.28
C ALA A 558 -8.60 -20.27 -12.82
N GLY A 559 -9.08 -19.47 -13.79
CA GLY A 559 -10.38 -19.69 -14.47
C GLY A 559 -11.59 -19.25 -13.67
N GLU A 560 -11.41 -18.57 -12.53
CA GLU A 560 -12.46 -17.98 -11.69
C GLU A 560 -13.64 -18.93 -11.40
N PRO A 561 -13.39 -20.13 -10.83
CA PRO A 561 -14.44 -21.09 -10.57
C PRO A 561 -15.46 -20.53 -9.58
N GLU A 562 -16.74 -20.89 -9.75
CA GLU A 562 -17.74 -20.64 -8.73
C GLU A 562 -17.59 -21.67 -7.60
N PRO A 563 -17.40 -21.24 -6.34
CA PRO A 563 -17.36 -22.16 -5.21
C PRO A 563 -18.71 -22.87 -5.03
N PHE A 564 -18.68 -24.18 -4.85
CA PHE A 564 -19.88 -24.94 -4.51
C PHE A 564 -20.13 -24.89 -3.00
N ILE A 565 -21.23 -24.25 -2.59
CA ILE A 565 -21.60 -24.08 -1.19
C ILE A 565 -22.30 -25.32 -0.68
N LEU A 566 -21.82 -25.88 0.43
CA LEU A 566 -22.40 -27.06 1.08
C LEU A 566 -23.60 -26.66 1.95
N ALA A 567 -24.64 -27.45 1.95
CA ALA A 567 -25.78 -27.26 2.83
C ALA A 567 -25.45 -27.75 4.25
N LEU A 568 -25.19 -26.83 5.16
CA LEU A 568 -24.83 -27.11 6.54
C LEU A 568 -25.82 -26.45 7.53
N PRO A 569 -25.97 -27.01 8.74
CA PRO A 569 -26.89 -26.46 9.75
C PRO A 569 -26.32 -25.20 10.43
N GLY A 570 -27.22 -24.38 10.95
CA GLY A 570 -26.87 -23.22 11.77
C GLY A 570 -26.06 -22.17 11.01
N TRP A 571 -24.99 -21.71 11.64
CA TRP A 571 -24.08 -20.70 11.07
C TRP A 571 -22.78 -21.30 10.51
N LEU A 572 -22.71 -22.63 10.39
CA LEU A 572 -21.59 -23.28 9.73
C LEU A 572 -21.56 -22.89 8.25
N ILE A 573 -20.37 -22.65 7.74
CA ILE A 573 -20.13 -22.47 6.31
C ILE A 573 -19.23 -23.60 5.84
N GLY A 574 -19.56 -24.20 4.72
CA GLY A 574 -18.71 -25.17 4.04
C GLY A 574 -18.78 -24.94 2.53
N PHE A 575 -17.66 -25.13 1.86
CA PHE A 575 -17.60 -25.02 0.40
C PHE A 575 -16.45 -25.84 -0.19
N VAL A 576 -16.62 -26.15 -1.46
CA VAL A 576 -15.58 -26.69 -2.33
C VAL A 576 -15.19 -25.57 -3.31
N PRO A 577 -13.91 -25.21 -3.45
CA PRO A 577 -13.50 -24.07 -4.28
C PRO A 577 -13.89 -24.15 -5.76
N GLU A 578 -14.13 -25.36 -6.25
CA GLU A 578 -14.61 -25.61 -7.62
C GLU A 578 -15.50 -26.84 -7.68
N ASN A 579 -16.36 -26.88 -8.69
CA ASN A 579 -17.21 -27.98 -9.14
C ASN A 579 -18.46 -28.27 -8.28
N ASP A 580 -19.10 -29.40 -8.61
CA ASP A 580 -20.41 -29.85 -8.15
C ASP A 580 -20.41 -30.57 -6.77
N GLY A 581 -19.30 -30.47 -6.02
CA GLY A 581 -19.17 -31.11 -4.71
C GLY A 581 -18.80 -32.59 -4.75
N THR A 582 -18.36 -33.13 -5.89
CA THR A 582 -17.77 -34.47 -5.97
C THR A 582 -16.27 -34.43 -5.69
N ALA A 583 -15.77 -35.38 -4.89
CA ALA A 583 -14.35 -35.44 -4.55
C ALA A 583 -13.54 -35.94 -5.74
N THR A 584 -12.60 -35.09 -6.20
CA THR A 584 -11.54 -35.48 -7.10
C THR A 584 -10.21 -35.36 -6.33
N ALA A 585 -9.29 -36.29 -6.52
CA ALA A 585 -8.00 -36.30 -5.82
C ALA A 585 -7.29 -34.93 -5.92
N GLY A 586 -6.83 -34.42 -4.78
CA GLY A 586 -6.23 -33.09 -4.65
C GLY A 586 -7.21 -31.92 -4.53
N GLN A 587 -8.52 -32.15 -4.57
CA GLN A 587 -9.53 -31.12 -4.37
C GLN A 587 -9.63 -30.73 -2.88
N LEU A 588 -9.96 -29.46 -2.61
CA LEU A 588 -10.17 -28.97 -1.24
C LEU A 588 -11.65 -28.95 -0.87
N ALA A 589 -11.93 -29.14 0.43
CA ALA A 589 -13.16 -28.72 1.08
C ALA A 589 -12.83 -27.87 2.30
N VAL A 590 -13.48 -26.72 2.43
CA VAL A 590 -13.21 -25.71 3.45
C VAL A 590 -14.44 -25.56 4.35
N TYR A 591 -14.21 -25.49 5.67
CA TYR A 591 -15.27 -25.37 6.67
C TYR A 591 -14.96 -24.27 7.67
N TYR A 592 -15.96 -23.43 7.98
CA TYR A 592 -15.90 -22.41 9.02
C TYR A 592 -16.90 -22.73 10.13
N ASN A 593 -16.42 -22.82 11.37
CA ASN A 593 -17.24 -22.97 12.56
C ASN A 593 -17.11 -21.73 13.46
N PRO A 594 -18.07 -20.80 13.47
CA PRO A 594 -18.03 -19.61 14.34
C PRO A 594 -18.48 -19.92 15.78
N GLU A 595 -19.08 -21.10 16.00
CA GLU A 595 -19.63 -21.48 17.30
C GLU A 595 -18.52 -21.76 18.32
N ARG A 596 -18.80 -21.46 19.58
CA ARG A 596 -17.90 -21.76 20.71
C ARG A 596 -17.93 -23.23 21.15
N THR A 597 -18.64 -24.06 20.41
CA THR A 597 -18.78 -25.48 20.65
C THR A 597 -18.39 -26.27 19.42
N ARG A 598 -18.05 -27.54 19.61
CA ARG A 598 -17.81 -28.48 18.53
C ARG A 598 -19.08 -28.67 17.73
N GLN A 599 -18.96 -28.75 16.43
CA GLN A 599 -20.07 -28.93 15.49
C GLN A 599 -19.79 -30.08 14.53
N TRP A 600 -20.82 -30.76 14.07
CA TRP A 600 -20.69 -31.79 13.05
C TRP A 600 -21.08 -31.22 11.68
N ALA A 601 -20.25 -31.51 10.68
CA ALA A 601 -20.49 -31.13 9.29
C ALA A 601 -20.48 -32.37 8.40
N SER A 602 -21.41 -32.45 7.46
CA SER A 602 -21.39 -33.44 6.38
C SER A 602 -20.24 -33.15 5.41
N LEU A 603 -19.63 -34.20 4.88
CA LEU A 603 -18.59 -34.13 3.87
C LEU A 603 -19.14 -34.47 2.49
N PRO A 604 -18.55 -33.90 1.41
CA PRO A 604 -18.79 -34.40 0.05
C PRO A 604 -18.35 -35.85 -0.07
N ALA A 605 -18.95 -36.59 -0.99
CA ALA A 605 -18.61 -38.00 -1.21
C ALA A 605 -17.11 -38.16 -1.51
N GLY A 606 -16.46 -39.10 -0.87
CA GLY A 606 -15.01 -39.33 -1.04
C GLY A 606 -14.29 -39.60 0.28
N THR A 607 -12.97 -39.63 0.19
CA THR A 607 -12.07 -39.77 1.36
C THR A 607 -11.25 -38.51 1.53
N TRP A 608 -11.27 -37.92 2.72
CA TRP A 608 -10.70 -36.62 3.02
C TRP A 608 -9.68 -36.69 4.14
N ARG A 609 -8.64 -35.88 4.05
CA ARG A 609 -7.68 -35.68 5.13
C ARG A 609 -7.50 -34.19 5.45
N LYS A 610 -7.18 -33.86 6.69
CA LYS A 610 -6.94 -32.47 7.11
C LYS A 610 -5.62 -31.95 6.57
N VAL A 611 -5.64 -30.71 6.09
CA VAL A 611 -4.48 -29.85 5.87
C VAL A 611 -4.54 -28.61 6.78
N SER A 612 -5.72 -28.31 7.38
CA SER A 612 -5.87 -27.41 8.52
C SER A 612 -6.95 -27.93 9.47
N ASP A 613 -6.74 -27.74 10.79
CA ASP A 613 -7.71 -28.11 11.84
C ASP A 613 -8.14 -26.92 12.72
N GLY A 614 -7.74 -25.69 12.31
CA GLY A 614 -7.98 -24.45 13.05
C GLY A 614 -6.87 -24.11 14.08
N VAL A 615 -5.90 -25.00 14.27
CA VAL A 615 -4.70 -24.77 15.09
C VAL A 615 -3.43 -24.94 14.26
N HIS A 616 -3.39 -26.00 13.47
CA HIS A 616 -2.29 -26.32 12.55
C HIS A 616 -2.77 -26.13 11.11
N ALA A 617 -1.89 -25.69 10.25
CA ALA A 617 -2.12 -25.58 8.82
C ALA A 617 -0.84 -25.90 8.03
N GLY A 618 -0.97 -26.49 6.85
CA GLY A 618 0.14 -26.80 5.95
C GLY A 618 -0.30 -27.66 4.78
N VAL A 619 0.59 -27.88 3.82
CA VAL A 619 0.26 -28.63 2.59
C VAL A 619 0.32 -30.15 2.77
N THR A 620 0.96 -30.64 3.83
CA THR A 620 1.06 -32.07 4.12
C THR A 620 -0.17 -32.53 4.88
N PRO A 621 -0.99 -33.48 4.35
CA PRO A 621 -2.15 -33.98 5.06
C PRO A 621 -1.77 -34.69 6.36
N PHE A 622 -2.58 -34.51 7.40
CA PHE A 622 -2.37 -35.12 8.71
C PHE A 622 -3.66 -35.71 9.30
N GLY A 623 -3.50 -36.49 10.38
CA GLY A 623 -4.61 -37.13 11.07
C GLY A 623 -5.25 -38.30 10.31
N PRO A 624 -6.40 -38.81 10.77
CA PRO A 624 -7.10 -39.90 10.09
C PRO A 624 -7.81 -39.45 8.82
N CYS A 625 -8.22 -40.41 8.00
CA CYS A 625 -9.13 -40.19 6.88
C CYS A 625 -10.58 -40.04 7.39
N PHE A 626 -11.32 -39.14 6.74
CA PHE A 626 -12.71 -38.86 7.04
C PHE A 626 -13.59 -39.19 5.83
N ARG A 627 -14.80 -39.65 6.12
CA ARG A 627 -15.89 -39.92 5.15
C ARG A 627 -17.20 -39.49 5.79
N ASP A 628 -18.14 -39.11 5.00
CA ASP A 628 -19.53 -38.77 5.38
C ASP A 628 -19.65 -37.54 6.30
N ALA A 629 -18.95 -37.53 7.43
CA ALA A 629 -19.01 -36.41 8.39
C ALA A 629 -17.70 -36.17 9.12
N LEU A 630 -17.53 -34.93 9.64
CA LEU A 630 -16.39 -34.47 10.40
C LEU A 630 -16.83 -33.63 11.59
N GLU A 631 -16.19 -33.82 12.74
CA GLU A 631 -16.29 -32.90 13.89
C GLU A 631 -15.36 -31.69 13.68
N LEU A 632 -15.93 -30.48 13.66
CA LEU A 632 -15.25 -29.20 13.56
C LEU A 632 -14.96 -28.65 14.96
N ALA A 633 -13.74 -28.18 15.21
CA ALA A 633 -13.36 -27.53 16.47
C ALA A 633 -14.13 -26.18 16.64
N PRO A 634 -14.31 -25.70 17.88
CA PRO A 634 -14.88 -24.38 18.13
C PRO A 634 -14.03 -23.28 17.52
N THR A 635 -14.68 -22.21 17.00
CA THR A 635 -14.01 -20.99 16.46
C THR A 635 -12.83 -21.37 15.57
N SER A 636 -13.11 -22.05 14.46
CA SER A 636 -12.05 -22.64 13.62
C SER A 636 -12.33 -22.62 12.14
N VAL A 637 -11.27 -22.68 11.35
CA VAL A 637 -11.29 -23.01 9.93
C VAL A 637 -10.61 -24.37 9.71
N THR A 638 -11.36 -25.32 9.18
CA THR A 638 -10.85 -26.63 8.79
C THR A 638 -10.73 -26.70 7.27
N VAL A 639 -9.58 -27.11 6.77
CA VAL A 639 -9.36 -27.37 5.35
C VAL A 639 -9.00 -28.83 5.16
N LEU A 640 -9.70 -29.47 4.25
CA LEU A 640 -9.53 -30.88 3.88
C LEU A 640 -9.03 -30.98 2.44
N VAL A 641 -8.27 -32.01 2.15
CA VAL A 641 -7.89 -32.42 0.79
C VAL A 641 -8.41 -33.82 0.52
N ALA A 642 -8.96 -34.04 -0.67
CA ALA A 642 -9.41 -35.34 -1.15
C ALA A 642 -8.21 -36.23 -1.52
N GLU A 643 -8.27 -37.51 -1.12
CA GLU A 643 -7.27 -38.56 -1.47
C GLU A 643 -7.51 -39.16 -2.85
#